data_d0479e433b66177080806ce9ee24938c
#
_entry.id   d0479e433b66177080806ce9ee24938c
#
_cell.length_a   1.000
_cell.length_b   1.000
_cell.length_c   1.000
_cell.angle_alpha   90.00
_cell.angle_beta   90.00
_cell.angle_gamma   90.00
#
_symmetry.space_group_name_H-M   'P 1'
#
loop_
_entity.id
_entity.type
_entity.pdbx_description
1 polymer ?
#
loop_
_entity_poly.entity_id
_entity_poly.type
_entity_poly.pdbx_seq_one_letter_code
_entity_poly.pdbx_strand_id
1 'polypeptide(L)'
;MTDNATPETTMADTVADEGTETTVAAEPSSLAVAALLAPGSPGLMDEATYQTRVDEFLAFATTVDHSSNPSGINAHLGLAHRDPDYVWNIDDVTVESLGAVFEQIDAWEDTRDFRFMDLHWMLALGQGDTPMTQLSADVIAAIDERMIANRYRYNDPLPDDRVDNLWFWSENHIIINLAIEYLAGQRYPDETFAVTGLTGAEHLERAKPDIIDWITERADLGFFEWHSNVYMLKNVTPLLMLAELADDPEIVNAAAMGLDLALVDMAAHNHSGGYTAPRGRTYKKDKMSSLDEDTFGTAKFLFDDTTEQYQSTSDTGVTYFASAQRYRPPQVVVEIATDEAPSVVRERHGVYFDGASPLEDNPVAPYGKDFSDPANLPFWWSLGALGMWPLAEVSVAAANEFRLWETSEFGEINLLAQLNNYDPAKIREWEQARAAVINFGFLSEANTYAYREPKVSMASVLDHRFGEMRDQGHAWQAAIDEKAMVFTTHPVTDTDQSTIWADDSAPGYWTGEAAMPRSAQYQGTAVHIYQPKWDEATDPLVWGVFGYRPFTHAYVPQDHFDEVRQVGNWTIVAKNGAYIALWSWRTPTWREYDPAVVSTNGMVKPFDLVAEGGPDNVWLVEVGSDSGGTLDDFVAALTAAEPSVVRDESGFTVSWTSPSAGIVDFSSTGPFLIEGDEQQLADFPRHESPWGGIEHLSRQYNLTAGNSTWSNDFDAMTRTVS
;
A
#
# COMPACT_ATOMS: atom_id res chain seq x y z
N MET A 1 -38.08 -23.57 -60.46
CA MET A 1 -37.68 -24.81 -61.18
C MET A 1 -36.97 -25.63 -60.17
N THR A 2 -37.74 -26.54 -59.73
CA THR A 2 -37.64 -28.00 -59.44
C THR A 2 -36.82 -28.28 -58.19
N ASP A 3 -37.48 -28.59 -57.08
CA ASP A 3 -38.11 -29.91 -56.67
C ASP A 3 -37.04 -30.95 -56.45
N ASN A 4 -36.88 -31.57 -55.29
CA ASN A 4 -37.64 -32.63 -54.62
C ASN A 4 -36.79 -33.14 -53.44
N ALA A 5 -37.31 -33.30 -52.31
CA ALA A 5 -38.23 -34.23 -51.68
C ALA A 5 -37.52 -35.29 -50.82
N THR A 6 -37.97 -35.32 -49.58
CA THR A 6 -37.74 -36.29 -48.50
C THR A 6 -38.08 -37.75 -48.93
N PRO A 7 -37.62 -38.76 -48.13
CA PRO A 7 -38.69 -39.53 -47.47
C PRO A 7 -38.46 -39.84 -45.98
N GLU A 8 -39.59 -39.81 -45.27
CA GLU A 8 -39.82 -40.46 -43.97
C GLU A 8 -39.66 -41.98 -44.04
N THR A 9 -39.23 -42.57 -42.95
CA THR A 9 -39.63 -43.94 -42.57
C THR A 9 -39.76 -44.03 -41.05
N THR A 10 -40.94 -44.37 -40.65
CA THR A 10 -41.48 -44.74 -39.34
C THR A 10 -41.08 -46.16 -38.89
N MET A 11 -41.17 -46.32 -37.54
CA MET A 11 -41.39 -47.53 -36.70
C MET A 11 -40.16 -48.00 -35.93
N ALA A 12 -40.17 -48.36 -34.63
CA ALA A 12 -41.27 -48.68 -33.71
C ALA A 12 -40.74 -48.71 -32.28
N ASP A 13 -41.60 -48.54 -31.30
CA ASP A 13 -41.46 -48.65 -29.88
C ASP A 13 -40.58 -49.76 -29.34
N THR A 14 -39.67 -49.48 -28.38
CA THR A 14 -39.42 -50.33 -27.22
C THR A 14 -39.14 -49.45 -26.01
N VAL A 15 -40.04 -49.50 -25.06
CA VAL A 15 -39.91 -48.93 -23.71
C VAL A 15 -38.87 -49.77 -22.99
N ALA A 16 -37.79 -49.08 -22.51
CA ALA A 16 -36.96 -49.58 -21.46
C ALA A 16 -36.89 -48.45 -20.40
N ASP A 17 -37.43 -48.77 -19.26
CA ASP A 17 -37.36 -48.02 -18.02
C ASP A 17 -35.90 -48.02 -17.54
N GLU A 18 -35.21 -46.90 -17.64
CA GLU A 18 -33.94 -46.67 -16.95
C GLU A 18 -34.14 -45.52 -15.97
N GLY A 19 -34.08 -45.92 -14.69
CA GLY A 19 -34.12 -45.01 -13.56
C GLY A 19 -33.07 -43.91 -13.67
N THR A 20 -33.53 -42.68 -13.64
CA THR A 20 -32.71 -41.49 -13.41
C THR A 20 -32.13 -41.58 -12.00
N GLU A 21 -30.92 -42.09 -11.85
CA GLU A 21 -30.05 -41.76 -10.72
C GLU A 21 -29.72 -40.26 -10.84
N THR A 22 -30.40 -39.49 -10.04
CA THR A 22 -29.95 -38.13 -9.67
C THR A 22 -28.61 -38.30 -8.97
N THR A 23 -27.51 -38.07 -9.68
CA THR A 23 -26.22 -37.80 -9.06
C THR A 23 -26.39 -36.54 -8.21
N VAL A 24 -26.60 -36.72 -6.91
CA VAL A 24 -26.39 -35.69 -5.90
C VAL A 24 -24.93 -35.30 -6.06
N ALA A 25 -24.69 -34.03 -6.47
CA ALA A 25 -23.35 -33.44 -6.42
C ALA A 25 -22.86 -33.66 -4.98
N ALA A 26 -21.73 -34.34 -4.85
CA ALA A 26 -21.06 -34.45 -3.54
C ALA A 26 -20.86 -33.05 -3.02
N GLU A 27 -21.40 -32.75 -1.85
CA GLU A 27 -21.00 -31.54 -1.10
C GLU A 27 -19.48 -31.55 -1.04
N PRO A 28 -18.81 -30.39 -1.26
CA PRO A 28 -17.38 -30.30 -1.07
C PRO A 28 -17.07 -30.80 0.35
N SER A 29 -16.24 -31.83 0.46
CA SER A 29 -15.75 -32.30 1.75
C SER A 29 -15.20 -31.09 2.48
N SER A 30 -15.76 -30.76 3.64
CA SER A 30 -15.21 -29.73 4.52
C SER A 30 -13.77 -30.16 4.85
N LEU A 31 -12.80 -29.60 4.09
CA LEU A 31 -11.40 -29.65 4.49
C LEU A 31 -11.35 -29.04 5.88
N ALA A 32 -10.87 -29.80 6.85
CA ALA A 32 -10.72 -29.29 8.21
C ALA A 32 -9.75 -28.11 8.13
N VAL A 33 -10.27 -26.90 8.33
CA VAL A 33 -9.46 -25.67 8.33
C VAL A 33 -8.39 -25.83 9.41
N ALA A 34 -7.13 -25.69 9.03
CA ALA A 34 -6.02 -25.87 9.96
C ALA A 34 -6.07 -24.76 11.01
N ALA A 35 -6.14 -25.12 12.28
CA ALA A 35 -5.96 -24.17 13.36
C ALA A 35 -4.56 -23.53 13.28
N LEU A 36 -4.40 -22.27 13.75
CA LEU A 36 -3.09 -21.66 13.87
C LEU A 36 -2.17 -22.54 14.73
N LEU A 37 -0.91 -22.62 14.34
CA LEU A 37 0.11 -23.25 15.15
C LEU A 37 0.28 -22.50 16.48
N ALA A 38 0.41 -23.22 17.56
CA ALA A 38 0.64 -22.61 18.86
C ALA A 38 1.97 -21.83 18.88
N PRO A 39 2.04 -20.70 19.61
CA PRO A 39 3.29 -20.00 19.85
C PRO A 39 4.42 -20.95 20.29
N GLY A 40 5.62 -20.75 19.75
CA GLY A 40 6.77 -21.66 19.99
C GLY A 40 6.79 -22.92 19.11
N SER A 41 5.83 -23.10 18.17
CA SER A 41 5.91 -24.18 17.18
C SER A 41 7.06 -23.97 16.20
N PRO A 42 7.71 -25.04 15.71
CA PRO A 42 8.74 -24.93 14.67
C PRO A 42 8.24 -24.16 13.42
N GLY A 43 9.11 -23.38 12.81
CA GLY A 43 8.80 -22.58 11.63
C GLY A 43 8.13 -21.23 11.92
N LEU A 44 7.69 -20.97 13.15
CA LEU A 44 7.28 -19.66 13.63
C LEU A 44 8.48 -18.89 14.19
N MET A 45 8.39 -17.56 14.23
CA MET A 45 9.35 -16.70 14.91
C MET A 45 9.66 -17.22 16.31
N ASP A 46 10.96 -17.19 16.70
CA ASP A 46 11.40 -17.68 18.02
C ASP A 46 10.62 -16.99 19.14
N GLU A 47 9.93 -17.79 19.95
CA GLU A 47 9.02 -17.26 20.97
C GLU A 47 9.75 -16.45 22.05
N ALA A 48 10.98 -16.84 22.41
CA ALA A 48 11.75 -16.09 23.40
C ALA A 48 12.15 -14.71 22.88
N THR A 49 12.54 -14.62 21.62
CA THR A 49 12.83 -13.36 20.91
C THR A 49 11.56 -12.51 20.81
N TYR A 50 10.45 -13.10 20.38
CA TYR A 50 9.17 -12.39 20.31
C TYR A 50 8.77 -11.80 21.66
N GLN A 51 8.82 -12.58 22.73
CA GLN A 51 8.45 -12.14 24.07
C GLN A 51 9.40 -11.07 24.62
N THR A 52 10.69 -11.11 24.29
CA THR A 52 11.64 -10.04 24.64
C THR A 52 11.24 -8.71 23.98
N ARG A 53 10.89 -8.73 22.71
CA ARG A 53 10.43 -7.53 21.97
C ARG A 53 9.10 -6.99 22.50
N VAL A 54 8.19 -7.88 22.91
CA VAL A 54 6.95 -7.48 23.59
C VAL A 54 7.28 -6.71 24.89
N ASP A 55 8.19 -7.25 25.72
CA ASP A 55 8.57 -6.60 26.97
C ASP A 55 9.24 -5.25 26.75
N GLU A 56 10.13 -5.13 25.75
CA GLU A 56 10.78 -3.88 25.35
C GLU A 56 9.77 -2.82 24.90
N PHE A 57 8.86 -3.19 24.00
CA PHE A 57 7.87 -2.25 23.49
C PHE A 57 6.86 -1.82 24.58
N LEU A 58 6.31 -2.76 25.34
CA LEU A 58 5.35 -2.41 26.39
C LEU A 58 6.01 -1.57 27.49
N ALA A 59 7.27 -1.81 27.85
CA ALA A 59 8.00 -0.95 28.77
C ALA A 59 8.18 0.48 28.21
N PHE A 60 8.39 0.64 26.91
CA PHE A 60 8.44 1.95 26.25
C PHE A 60 7.07 2.60 26.17
N ALA A 61 6.06 1.88 25.66
CA ALA A 61 4.72 2.41 25.42
C ALA A 61 4.04 2.92 26.69
N THR A 62 4.28 2.22 27.82
CA THR A 62 3.66 2.54 29.11
C THR A 62 4.44 3.59 29.94
N THR A 63 5.48 4.22 29.36
CA THR A 63 6.13 5.40 29.97
C THR A 63 5.25 6.65 29.96
N VAL A 64 4.23 6.67 29.11
CA VAL A 64 3.24 7.75 29.01
C VAL A 64 1.92 7.25 29.56
N ASP A 65 1.26 8.06 30.38
CA ASP A 65 -0.07 7.77 30.92
C ASP A 65 -1.12 8.08 29.85
N HIS A 66 -1.67 7.03 29.24
CA HIS A 66 -2.67 7.11 28.17
C HIS A 66 -4.08 6.88 28.77
N SER A 67 -4.93 7.90 28.78
CA SER A 67 -6.34 7.76 29.19
C SER A 67 -7.33 8.13 28.08
N SER A 68 -6.86 8.77 27.02
CA SER A 68 -7.67 9.28 25.91
C SER A 68 -7.27 8.73 24.53
N ASN A 69 -6.17 7.96 24.44
CA ASN A 69 -5.69 7.35 23.21
C ASN A 69 -5.92 5.83 23.27
N PRO A 70 -6.84 5.27 22.46
CA PRO A 70 -7.19 3.84 22.53
C PRO A 70 -6.01 2.89 22.32
N SER A 71 -5.08 3.19 21.38
CA SER A 71 -3.90 2.36 21.17
C SER A 71 -2.96 2.36 22.38
N GLY A 72 -2.74 3.53 23.00
CA GLY A 72 -1.97 3.62 24.25
C GLY A 72 -2.65 2.89 25.42
N ILE A 73 -3.99 3.00 25.54
CA ILE A 73 -4.78 2.23 26.53
C ILE A 73 -4.58 0.73 26.32
N ASN A 74 -4.60 0.27 25.07
CA ASN A 74 -4.36 -1.13 24.70
C ASN A 74 -2.97 -1.62 25.12
N ALA A 75 -1.93 -0.77 25.03
CA ALA A 75 -0.60 -1.09 25.51
C ALA A 75 -0.56 -1.28 27.06
N HIS A 76 -1.24 -0.41 27.81
CA HIS A 76 -1.36 -0.55 29.27
C HIS A 76 -2.14 -1.81 29.66
N LEU A 77 -3.26 -2.09 28.99
CA LEU A 77 -4.03 -3.32 29.19
C LEU A 77 -3.21 -4.56 28.85
N GLY A 78 -2.44 -4.52 27.73
CA GLY A 78 -1.55 -5.59 27.33
C GLY A 78 -0.47 -5.88 28.39
N LEU A 79 0.15 -4.85 28.96
CA LEU A 79 1.12 -5.02 30.05
C LEU A 79 0.45 -5.54 31.33
N ALA A 80 -0.74 -5.06 31.68
CA ALA A 80 -1.49 -5.52 32.85
C ALA A 80 -1.91 -7.00 32.77
N HIS A 81 -2.14 -7.52 31.58
CA HIS A 81 -2.36 -8.97 31.37
C HIS A 81 -1.08 -9.81 31.57
N ARG A 82 0.08 -9.23 31.32
CA ARG A 82 1.39 -9.92 31.44
C ARG A 82 1.99 -9.83 32.83
N ASP A 83 1.88 -8.69 33.48
CA ASP A 83 2.45 -8.41 34.80
C ASP A 83 1.31 -8.15 35.82
N PRO A 84 1.00 -9.14 36.67
CA PRO A 84 -0.04 -9.00 37.69
C PRO A 84 0.25 -7.92 38.74
N ASP A 85 1.50 -7.49 38.88
CA ASP A 85 1.93 -6.44 39.82
C ASP A 85 1.93 -5.03 39.16
N TYR A 86 1.67 -4.96 37.85
CA TYR A 86 1.58 -3.69 37.13
C TYR A 86 0.32 -2.91 37.54
N VAL A 87 0.52 -1.65 37.86
CA VAL A 87 -0.56 -0.70 38.25
C VAL A 87 -0.49 0.53 37.38
N TRP A 88 -1.61 0.92 36.83
CA TRP A 88 -1.79 2.13 36.03
C TRP A 88 -3.13 2.80 36.33
N ASN A 89 -3.34 4.00 35.79
CA ASN A 89 -4.54 4.82 36.10
C ASN A 89 -5.73 4.40 35.23
N ILE A 90 -6.15 3.12 35.29
CA ILE A 90 -7.29 2.61 34.51
C ILE A 90 -8.60 3.37 34.78
N ASP A 91 -8.79 3.90 35.99
CA ASP A 91 -9.98 4.69 36.36
C ASP A 91 -10.06 6.04 35.63
N ASP A 92 -8.94 6.54 35.05
CA ASP A 92 -8.92 7.74 34.24
C ASP A 92 -9.43 7.48 32.80
N VAL A 93 -9.59 6.21 32.41
CA VAL A 93 -10.23 5.81 31.16
C VAL A 93 -11.74 5.90 31.33
N THR A 94 -12.32 6.98 30.87
CA THR A 94 -13.75 7.31 31.04
C THR A 94 -14.40 7.63 29.69
N VAL A 95 -15.72 7.69 29.65
CA VAL A 95 -16.45 8.16 28.46
C VAL A 95 -16.03 9.59 28.08
N GLU A 96 -15.74 10.45 29.07
CA GLU A 96 -15.29 11.83 28.85
C GLU A 96 -13.85 11.87 28.28
N SER A 97 -12.93 11.06 28.81
CA SER A 97 -11.55 11.01 28.31
C SER A 97 -11.47 10.51 26.86
N LEU A 98 -12.37 9.63 26.44
CA LEU A 98 -12.53 9.14 25.08
C LEU A 98 -13.42 10.05 24.20
N GLY A 99 -13.84 11.21 24.71
CA GLY A 99 -14.81 12.09 24.06
C GLY A 99 -14.45 12.44 22.62
N ALA A 100 -13.18 12.77 22.33
CA ALA A 100 -12.75 13.09 20.95
C ALA A 100 -12.87 11.90 19.99
N VAL A 101 -12.60 10.68 20.46
CA VAL A 101 -12.78 9.45 19.67
C VAL A 101 -14.26 9.22 19.38
N PHE A 102 -15.10 9.37 20.39
CA PHE A 102 -16.53 9.20 20.24
C PHE A 102 -17.18 10.30 19.40
N GLU A 103 -16.72 11.55 19.50
CA GLU A 103 -17.17 12.65 18.63
C GLU A 103 -16.88 12.38 17.15
N GLN A 104 -15.69 11.87 16.81
CA GLN A 104 -15.32 11.49 15.44
C GLN A 104 -16.24 10.37 14.92
N ILE A 105 -16.52 9.37 15.74
CA ILE A 105 -17.42 8.26 15.40
C ILE A 105 -18.86 8.75 15.23
N ASP A 106 -19.36 9.52 16.20
CA ASP A 106 -20.75 9.98 16.24
C ASP A 106 -21.07 10.99 15.13
N ALA A 107 -20.05 11.76 14.68
CA ALA A 107 -20.16 12.68 13.55
C ALA A 107 -20.00 12.00 12.17
N TRP A 108 -19.68 10.72 12.13
CA TRP A 108 -19.43 9.96 10.91
C TRP A 108 -18.31 10.55 10.05
N GLU A 109 -17.26 11.04 10.72
CA GLU A 109 -16.08 11.58 10.07
C GLU A 109 -15.23 10.48 9.43
N ASP A 110 -14.33 10.89 8.53
CA ASP A 110 -13.35 9.99 7.94
C ASP A 110 -12.42 9.38 9.00
N THR A 111 -11.83 8.24 8.69
CA THR A 111 -10.93 7.46 9.57
C THR A 111 -11.52 6.99 10.91
N ARG A 112 -12.85 7.08 11.11
CA ARG A 112 -13.50 6.51 12.30
C ARG A 112 -13.37 4.98 12.39
N ASP A 113 -13.20 4.30 11.28
CA ASP A 113 -12.94 2.86 11.19
C ASP A 113 -11.61 2.49 11.87
N PHE A 114 -10.58 3.32 11.80
CA PHE A 114 -9.33 3.14 12.55
C PHE A 114 -9.60 3.18 14.06
N ARG A 115 -10.51 4.06 14.52
CA ARG A 115 -10.92 4.10 15.93
C ARG A 115 -11.63 2.83 16.35
N PHE A 116 -12.52 2.31 15.51
CA PHE A 116 -13.21 1.05 15.81
C PHE A 116 -12.26 -0.13 15.95
N MET A 117 -11.17 -0.22 15.19
CA MET A 117 -10.14 -1.25 15.38
C MET A 117 -9.58 -1.22 16.81
N ASP A 118 -9.12 -0.05 17.25
CA ASP A 118 -8.57 0.11 18.60
C ASP A 118 -9.62 -0.19 19.68
N LEU A 119 -10.89 0.19 19.47
CA LEU A 119 -11.99 -0.10 20.40
C LEU A 119 -12.32 -1.59 20.49
N HIS A 120 -12.22 -2.36 19.38
CA HIS A 120 -12.35 -3.83 19.44
C HIS A 120 -11.27 -4.46 20.32
N TRP A 121 -10.00 -4.01 20.19
CA TRP A 121 -8.92 -4.44 21.06
C TRP A 121 -9.15 -4.03 22.51
N MET A 122 -9.63 -2.81 22.77
CA MET A 122 -10.00 -2.37 24.12
C MET A 122 -11.07 -3.26 24.74
N LEU A 123 -12.09 -3.67 23.99
CA LEU A 123 -13.11 -4.60 24.49
C LEU A 123 -12.56 -6.00 24.74
N ALA A 124 -11.62 -6.46 23.90
CA ALA A 124 -10.99 -7.77 24.08
C ALA A 124 -10.06 -7.82 25.31
N LEU A 125 -9.26 -6.77 25.51
CA LEU A 125 -8.30 -6.70 26.63
C LEU A 125 -8.93 -6.14 27.92
N GLY A 126 -9.95 -5.29 27.82
CA GLY A 126 -10.54 -4.53 28.91
C GLY A 126 -11.64 -5.26 29.71
N GLN A 127 -11.78 -6.58 29.55
CA GLN A 127 -12.72 -7.42 30.25
C GLN A 127 -12.02 -8.60 30.96
N GLY A 128 -10.78 -8.38 31.43
CA GLY A 128 -9.99 -9.38 32.16
C GLY A 128 -10.42 -9.56 33.62
N ASP A 129 -9.73 -10.45 34.32
CA ASP A 129 -10.09 -10.88 35.68
C ASP A 129 -9.47 -10.02 36.81
N THR A 130 -8.61 -9.06 36.48
CA THR A 130 -7.94 -8.20 37.46
C THR A 130 -8.46 -6.76 37.39
N PRO A 131 -8.40 -5.98 38.48
CA PRO A 131 -8.81 -4.57 38.44
C PRO A 131 -8.10 -3.74 37.37
N MET A 132 -6.83 -4.08 37.03
CA MET A 132 -6.02 -3.35 36.03
C MET A 132 -6.34 -3.76 34.58
N THR A 133 -7.16 -4.77 34.38
CA THR A 133 -7.63 -5.26 33.07
C THR A 133 -9.15 -5.14 32.91
N GLN A 134 -9.84 -4.39 33.77
CA GLN A 134 -11.29 -4.18 33.72
C GLN A 134 -11.63 -2.73 33.45
N LEU A 135 -12.03 -2.41 32.25
CA LEU A 135 -12.63 -1.12 31.90
C LEU A 135 -13.98 -0.95 32.63
N SER A 136 -14.36 0.28 32.90
CA SER A 136 -15.66 0.57 33.53
C SER A 136 -16.81 0.13 32.62
N ALA A 137 -17.93 -0.28 33.25
CA ALA A 137 -19.15 -0.68 32.54
C ALA A 137 -19.69 0.44 31.65
N ASP A 138 -19.51 1.71 32.05
CA ASP A 138 -19.97 2.86 31.27
C ASP A 138 -19.14 3.03 29.97
N VAL A 139 -17.83 2.80 30.02
CA VAL A 139 -16.96 2.83 28.82
C VAL A 139 -17.33 1.70 27.87
N ILE A 140 -17.47 0.47 28.40
CA ILE A 140 -17.87 -0.69 27.59
C ILE A 140 -19.22 -0.43 26.90
N ALA A 141 -20.23 0.03 27.64
CA ALA A 141 -21.56 0.32 27.09
C ALA A 141 -21.52 1.43 26.01
N ALA A 142 -20.68 2.45 26.20
CA ALA A 142 -20.52 3.53 25.22
C ALA A 142 -19.85 3.05 23.92
N ILE A 143 -18.95 2.07 24.00
CA ILE A 143 -18.35 1.43 22.82
C ILE A 143 -19.38 0.52 22.15
N ASP A 144 -20.06 -0.34 22.90
CA ASP A 144 -21.06 -1.30 22.41
C ASP A 144 -22.19 -0.58 21.64
N GLU A 145 -22.68 0.56 22.15
CA GLU A 145 -23.71 1.38 21.50
C GLU A 145 -23.26 1.85 20.11
N ARG A 146 -22.01 2.30 19.99
CA ARG A 146 -21.46 2.83 18.73
C ARG A 146 -21.21 1.73 17.71
N MET A 147 -20.76 0.55 18.14
CA MET A 147 -20.60 -0.60 17.25
C MET A 147 -21.92 -1.04 16.62
N ILE A 148 -23.02 -1.06 17.39
CA ILE A 148 -24.36 -1.42 16.89
C ILE A 148 -24.95 -0.30 16.01
N ALA A 149 -24.56 0.96 16.24
CA ALA A 149 -25.06 2.11 15.49
C ALA A 149 -24.23 2.48 14.26
N ASN A 150 -23.07 1.87 14.03
CA ASN A 150 -22.19 2.22 12.92
C ASN A 150 -22.75 1.77 11.56
N ARG A 151 -22.39 2.54 10.50
CA ARG A 151 -22.57 2.19 9.11
C ARG A 151 -21.27 1.57 8.60
N TYR A 152 -21.35 0.30 8.18
CA TYR A 152 -20.16 -0.49 7.84
C TYR A 152 -19.81 -0.48 6.35
N ARG A 153 -20.77 -0.15 5.47
CA ARG A 153 -20.57 -0.17 4.01
C ARG A 153 -21.14 1.08 3.37
N TYR A 154 -20.49 1.56 2.30
CA TYR A 154 -20.94 2.75 1.55
C TYR A 154 -22.36 2.59 0.97
N ASN A 155 -22.80 1.37 0.71
CA ASN A 155 -24.12 1.03 0.17
C ASN A 155 -25.13 0.60 1.25
N ASP A 156 -24.78 0.66 2.52
CA ASP A 156 -25.76 0.54 3.61
C ASP A 156 -26.70 1.77 3.64
N PRO A 157 -27.92 1.65 4.16
CA PRO A 157 -28.85 2.76 4.27
C PRO A 157 -28.21 4.00 4.89
N LEU A 158 -28.47 5.18 4.30
CA LEU A 158 -28.01 6.47 4.81
C LEU A 158 -29.19 7.27 5.32
N PRO A 159 -29.26 7.65 6.61
CA PRO A 159 -30.30 8.54 7.14
C PRO A 159 -30.34 9.89 6.42
N ASP A 160 -31.55 10.45 6.25
CA ASP A 160 -31.77 11.71 5.48
C ASP A 160 -31.06 12.93 6.10
N ASP A 161 -30.83 12.90 7.41
CA ASP A 161 -30.27 13.99 8.22
C ASP A 161 -28.75 13.88 8.42
N ARG A 162 -28.08 12.90 7.79
CA ARG A 162 -26.62 12.66 7.94
C ARG A 162 -25.91 12.63 6.61
N VAL A 163 -24.62 13.01 6.64
CA VAL A 163 -23.62 12.76 5.61
C VAL A 163 -22.61 11.82 6.22
N ASP A 164 -22.11 10.88 5.44
CA ASP A 164 -21.09 9.94 5.86
C ASP A 164 -19.79 10.24 5.11
N ASN A 165 -18.82 10.81 5.81
CA ASN A 165 -17.55 11.22 5.25
C ASN A 165 -16.48 10.12 5.24
N LEU A 166 -16.81 8.89 5.65
CA LEU A 166 -15.83 7.80 5.63
C LEU A 166 -15.43 7.43 4.19
N TRP A 167 -14.12 7.31 3.96
CA TRP A 167 -13.55 6.78 2.73
C TRP A 167 -13.64 5.25 2.68
N PHE A 168 -14.81 4.71 2.35
CA PHE A 168 -15.10 3.27 2.40
C PHE A 168 -14.34 2.41 1.38
N TRP A 169 -13.77 2.99 0.34
CA TRP A 169 -13.44 2.28 -0.90
C TRP A 169 -11.96 2.10 -1.20
N SER A 170 -11.03 2.67 -0.45
CA SER A 170 -9.63 2.30 -0.61
C SER A 170 -9.38 0.87 -0.11
N GLU A 171 -8.32 0.25 -0.59
CA GLU A 171 -7.95 -1.13 -0.25
C GLU A 171 -7.97 -1.37 1.27
N ASN A 172 -7.35 -0.46 2.03
CA ASN A 172 -7.24 -0.59 3.47
C ASN A 172 -8.57 -0.36 4.18
N HIS A 173 -9.36 0.65 3.81
CA HIS A 173 -10.67 0.90 4.42
C HIS A 173 -11.65 -0.25 4.19
N ILE A 174 -11.57 -0.94 3.04
CA ILE A 174 -12.43 -2.11 2.78
C ILE A 174 -12.14 -3.20 3.81
N ILE A 175 -10.90 -3.64 3.97
CA ILE A 175 -10.59 -4.76 4.90
C ILE A 175 -10.84 -4.34 6.37
N ILE A 176 -10.58 -3.07 6.73
CA ILE A 176 -10.90 -2.58 8.07
C ILE A 176 -12.40 -2.66 8.33
N ASN A 177 -13.23 -2.11 7.43
CA ASN A 177 -14.68 -2.12 7.61
C ASN A 177 -15.25 -3.55 7.63
N LEU A 178 -14.75 -4.45 6.80
CA LEU A 178 -15.13 -5.86 6.82
C LEU A 178 -14.75 -6.54 8.15
N ALA A 179 -13.55 -6.28 8.68
CA ALA A 179 -13.08 -6.84 9.93
C ALA A 179 -13.89 -6.34 11.14
N ILE A 180 -14.12 -5.03 11.23
CA ILE A 180 -14.91 -4.46 12.34
C ILE A 180 -16.39 -4.84 12.23
N GLU A 181 -16.95 -4.98 11.01
CA GLU A 181 -18.30 -5.50 10.79
C GLU A 181 -18.43 -6.95 11.28
N TYR A 182 -17.48 -7.81 10.86
CA TYR A 182 -17.47 -9.22 11.24
C TYR A 182 -17.39 -9.40 12.75
N LEU A 183 -16.45 -8.71 13.41
CA LEU A 183 -16.24 -8.82 14.86
C LEU A 183 -17.39 -8.19 15.69
N ALA A 184 -18.00 -7.11 15.19
CA ALA A 184 -19.23 -6.59 15.81
C ALA A 184 -20.38 -7.58 15.67
N GLY A 185 -20.55 -8.20 14.51
CA GLY A 185 -21.54 -9.26 14.28
C GLY A 185 -21.34 -10.46 15.20
N GLN A 186 -20.09 -10.89 15.41
CA GLN A 186 -19.72 -11.97 16.34
C GLN A 186 -20.05 -11.62 17.78
N ARG A 187 -19.77 -10.37 18.19
CA ARG A 187 -19.97 -9.91 19.58
C ARG A 187 -21.43 -9.72 19.94
N TYR A 188 -22.25 -9.26 18.99
CA TYR A 188 -23.67 -8.93 19.22
C TYR A 188 -24.61 -9.71 18.28
N PRO A 189 -24.56 -11.06 18.26
CA PRO A 189 -25.24 -11.86 17.22
C PRO A 189 -26.76 -11.68 17.19
N ASP A 190 -27.39 -11.44 18.35
CA ASP A 190 -28.84 -11.31 18.51
C ASP A 190 -29.32 -9.85 18.47
N GLU A 191 -28.42 -8.86 18.53
CA GLU A 191 -28.79 -7.43 18.49
C GLU A 191 -29.12 -6.99 17.05
N THR A 192 -30.06 -6.08 16.92
CA THR A 192 -30.41 -5.47 15.63
C THR A 192 -29.60 -4.19 15.43
N PHE A 193 -28.81 -4.14 14.37
CA PHE A 193 -27.98 -2.98 14.04
C PHE A 193 -28.84 -1.85 13.47
N ALA A 194 -28.69 -0.67 14.06
CA ALA A 194 -29.61 0.44 13.85
C ALA A 194 -29.70 0.95 12.41
N VAL A 195 -28.59 0.90 11.66
CA VAL A 195 -28.50 1.41 10.28
C VAL A 195 -29.14 0.45 9.28
N THR A 196 -28.82 -0.83 9.37
CA THR A 196 -29.23 -1.84 8.39
C THR A 196 -30.52 -2.55 8.73
N GLY A 197 -30.86 -2.61 10.01
CA GLY A 197 -31.93 -3.45 10.52
C GLY A 197 -31.60 -4.95 10.52
N LEU A 198 -30.39 -5.34 10.13
CA LEU A 198 -29.89 -6.71 10.20
C LEU A 198 -29.48 -7.06 11.63
N THR A 199 -29.54 -8.34 11.96
CA THR A 199 -28.94 -8.88 13.20
C THR A 199 -27.43 -8.93 13.09
N GLY A 200 -26.71 -8.99 14.22
CA GLY A 200 -25.26 -9.18 14.21
C GLY A 200 -24.85 -10.47 13.51
N ALA A 201 -25.61 -11.56 13.67
CA ALA A 201 -25.37 -12.81 12.95
C ALA A 201 -25.47 -12.62 11.42
N GLU A 202 -26.43 -11.82 10.93
CA GLU A 202 -26.55 -11.50 9.49
C GLU A 202 -25.39 -10.59 9.01
N HIS A 203 -24.88 -9.67 9.85
CA HIS A 203 -23.68 -8.89 9.55
C HIS A 203 -22.45 -9.78 9.43
N LEU A 204 -22.25 -10.73 10.34
CA LEU A 204 -21.15 -11.70 10.30
C LEU A 204 -21.18 -12.53 9.02
N GLU A 205 -22.33 -13.12 8.68
CA GLU A 205 -22.51 -13.93 7.46
C GLU A 205 -22.28 -13.11 6.18
N ARG A 206 -22.62 -11.83 6.18
CA ARG A 206 -22.39 -10.90 5.07
C ARG A 206 -20.92 -10.56 4.88
N ALA A 207 -20.19 -10.34 5.97
CA ALA A 207 -18.78 -9.92 5.92
C ALA A 207 -17.82 -11.06 5.60
N LYS A 208 -18.13 -12.28 6.03
CA LYS A 208 -17.24 -13.45 5.90
C LYS A 208 -16.76 -13.72 4.46
N PRO A 209 -17.64 -13.87 3.43
CA PRO A 209 -17.17 -14.11 2.07
C PRO A 209 -16.32 -12.97 1.52
N ASP A 210 -16.68 -11.71 1.82
CA ASP A 210 -15.95 -10.55 1.31
C ASP A 210 -14.54 -10.44 1.92
N ILE A 211 -14.34 -10.86 3.17
CA ILE A 211 -13.00 -10.98 3.80
C ILE A 211 -12.15 -12.01 3.05
N ILE A 212 -12.71 -13.18 2.75
CA ILE A 212 -11.99 -14.25 2.05
C ILE A 212 -11.64 -13.80 0.64
N ASP A 213 -12.58 -13.17 -0.08
CA ASP A 213 -12.37 -12.63 -1.42
C ASP A 213 -11.28 -11.56 -1.43
N TRP A 214 -11.31 -10.62 -0.48
CA TRP A 214 -10.27 -9.59 -0.37
C TRP A 214 -8.88 -10.20 -0.19
N ILE A 215 -8.73 -11.19 0.69
CA ILE A 215 -7.45 -11.88 0.95
C ILE A 215 -7.00 -12.65 -0.31
N THR A 216 -7.91 -13.31 -1.00
CA THR A 216 -7.61 -14.07 -2.21
C THR A 216 -7.19 -13.15 -3.36
N GLU A 217 -7.82 -11.98 -3.50
CA GLU A 217 -7.41 -10.96 -4.47
C GLU A 217 -5.99 -10.45 -4.21
N ARG A 218 -5.57 -10.35 -2.93
CA ARG A 218 -4.16 -10.00 -2.59
C ARG A 218 -3.19 -11.09 -2.97
N ALA A 219 -3.59 -12.35 -2.84
CA ALA A 219 -2.77 -13.46 -3.34
C ALA A 219 -2.63 -13.42 -4.86
N ASP A 220 -3.72 -13.22 -5.60
CA ASP A 220 -3.73 -13.16 -7.06
C ASP A 220 -2.95 -11.96 -7.62
N LEU A 221 -3.17 -10.76 -7.04
CA LEU A 221 -2.81 -9.49 -7.65
C LEU A 221 -1.82 -8.63 -6.83
N GLY A 222 -1.47 -9.06 -5.62
CA GLY A 222 -0.71 -8.24 -4.67
C GLY A 222 -1.55 -7.12 -4.07
N PHE A 223 -0.91 -6.30 -3.24
CA PHE A 223 -1.56 -5.15 -2.64
C PHE A 223 -1.73 -4.04 -3.70
N PHE A 224 -2.90 -3.41 -3.75
CA PHE A 224 -3.20 -2.37 -4.73
C PHE A 224 -2.54 -1.04 -4.36
N GLU A 225 -2.48 -0.72 -3.06
CA GLU A 225 -1.65 0.36 -2.54
C GLU A 225 -0.20 -0.14 -2.37
N TRP A 226 0.39 -0.67 -3.50
CA TRP A 226 1.66 -1.39 -3.50
C TRP A 226 2.76 -0.66 -2.72
N HIS A 227 3.41 -1.41 -1.82
CA HIS A 227 4.50 -1.00 -0.94
C HIS A 227 4.22 0.30 -0.16
N SER A 228 2.96 0.61 0.16
CA SER A 228 2.65 1.79 0.93
C SER A 228 3.20 1.68 2.35
N ASN A 229 4.14 2.55 2.71
CA ASN A 229 4.70 2.63 4.06
C ASN A 229 3.79 3.31 5.10
N VAL A 230 2.61 3.75 4.66
CA VAL A 230 1.53 4.27 5.49
C VAL A 230 0.40 3.23 5.60
N TYR A 231 -0.09 2.74 4.45
CA TYR A 231 -1.32 1.94 4.40
C TYR A 231 -1.09 0.43 4.50
N MET A 232 0.14 -0.08 4.30
CA MET A 232 0.42 -1.49 4.58
C MET A 232 0.10 -1.86 6.03
N LEU A 233 0.39 -0.96 6.98
CA LEU A 233 0.01 -1.17 8.38
C LEU A 233 -1.51 -1.25 8.57
N LYS A 234 -2.28 -0.50 7.76
CA LYS A 234 -3.75 -0.51 7.80
C LYS A 234 -4.35 -1.78 7.19
N ASN A 235 -3.56 -2.54 6.42
CA ASN A 235 -3.91 -3.92 6.00
C ASN A 235 -3.48 -4.95 7.06
N VAL A 236 -2.31 -4.78 7.66
CA VAL A 236 -1.76 -5.67 8.70
C VAL A 236 -2.66 -5.69 9.94
N THR A 237 -3.08 -4.54 10.45
CA THR A 237 -3.81 -4.44 11.73
C THR A 237 -5.19 -5.12 11.72
N PRO A 238 -6.08 -4.96 10.73
CA PRO A 238 -7.35 -5.68 10.70
C PRO A 238 -7.19 -7.18 10.48
N LEU A 239 -6.18 -7.62 9.69
CA LEU A 239 -5.89 -9.03 9.51
C LEU A 239 -5.40 -9.67 10.81
N LEU A 240 -4.51 -8.99 11.56
CA LEU A 240 -4.08 -9.45 12.87
C LEU A 240 -5.24 -9.50 13.87
N MET A 241 -6.12 -8.49 13.84
CA MET A 241 -7.32 -8.46 14.68
C MET A 241 -8.26 -9.63 14.39
N LEU A 242 -8.50 -9.97 13.12
CA LEU A 242 -9.27 -11.16 12.75
C LEU A 242 -8.58 -12.47 13.17
N ALA A 243 -7.27 -12.60 12.97
CA ALA A 243 -6.51 -13.77 13.39
C ALA A 243 -6.54 -14.00 14.91
N GLU A 244 -6.61 -12.91 15.70
CA GLU A 244 -6.63 -12.96 17.18
C GLU A 244 -8.04 -13.09 17.76
N LEU A 245 -9.02 -12.36 17.22
CA LEU A 245 -10.32 -12.16 17.87
C LEU A 245 -11.48 -12.94 17.22
N ALA A 246 -11.34 -13.42 15.98
CA ALA A 246 -12.38 -14.21 15.35
C ALA A 246 -12.49 -15.62 15.99
N ASP A 247 -13.74 -16.12 16.09
CA ASP A 247 -14.04 -17.46 16.60
C ASP A 247 -14.04 -18.52 15.49
N ASP A 248 -14.35 -18.10 14.25
CA ASP A 248 -14.40 -19.01 13.10
C ASP A 248 -12.99 -19.35 12.63
N PRO A 249 -12.57 -20.63 12.70
CA PRO A 249 -11.23 -21.04 12.30
C PRO A 249 -10.92 -20.80 10.81
N GLU A 250 -11.91 -20.70 9.94
CA GLU A 250 -11.72 -20.37 8.53
C GLU A 250 -11.26 -18.90 8.38
N ILE A 251 -11.92 -17.97 9.06
CA ILE A 251 -11.52 -16.55 9.10
C ILE A 251 -10.16 -16.37 9.75
N VAL A 252 -9.93 -17.02 10.90
CA VAL A 252 -8.64 -16.99 11.60
C VAL A 252 -7.50 -17.41 10.70
N ASN A 253 -7.67 -18.52 9.97
CA ASN A 253 -6.65 -19.04 9.08
C ASN A 253 -6.46 -18.14 7.84
N ALA A 254 -7.55 -17.72 7.19
CA ALA A 254 -7.49 -16.83 6.04
C ALA A 254 -6.80 -15.50 6.40
N ALA A 255 -7.16 -14.90 7.53
CA ALA A 255 -6.56 -13.67 8.03
C ALA A 255 -5.05 -13.84 8.31
N ALA A 256 -4.64 -14.97 8.92
CA ALA A 256 -3.23 -15.26 9.13
C ALA A 256 -2.46 -15.43 7.80
N MET A 257 -3.05 -16.04 6.79
CA MET A 257 -2.45 -16.18 5.46
C MET A 257 -2.31 -14.82 4.76
N GLY A 258 -3.32 -13.96 4.84
CA GLY A 258 -3.25 -12.60 4.31
C GLY A 258 -2.22 -11.73 5.05
N LEU A 259 -2.14 -11.90 6.37
CA LEU A 259 -1.13 -11.25 7.20
C LEU A 259 0.30 -11.69 6.83
N ASP A 260 0.52 -12.98 6.62
CA ASP A 260 1.81 -13.50 6.15
C ASP A 260 2.24 -12.84 4.82
N LEU A 261 1.30 -12.66 3.85
CA LEU A 261 1.59 -11.95 2.59
C LEU A 261 2.07 -10.53 2.82
N ALA A 262 1.39 -9.77 3.68
CA ALA A 262 1.76 -8.39 3.99
C ALA A 262 3.13 -8.31 4.67
N LEU A 263 3.42 -9.24 5.58
CA LEU A 263 4.72 -9.30 6.27
C LEU A 263 5.86 -9.75 5.36
N VAL A 264 5.60 -10.63 4.38
CA VAL A 264 6.58 -11.01 3.35
C VAL A 264 6.91 -9.81 2.45
N ASP A 265 5.90 -9.04 2.05
CA ASP A 265 6.08 -7.82 1.26
C ASP A 265 6.97 -6.81 2.02
N MET A 266 6.65 -6.52 3.28
CA MET A 266 7.48 -5.67 4.14
C MET A 266 8.91 -6.21 4.31
N ALA A 267 9.08 -7.51 4.52
CA ALA A 267 10.38 -8.14 4.75
C ALA A 267 11.28 -8.11 3.50
N ALA A 268 10.71 -8.35 2.32
CA ALA A 268 11.45 -8.34 1.06
C ALA A 268 12.07 -6.98 0.72
N HIS A 269 11.47 -5.90 1.22
CA HIS A 269 11.90 -4.51 1.01
C HIS A 269 12.51 -3.84 2.24
N ASN A 270 12.68 -4.60 3.34
CA ASN A 270 13.31 -4.06 4.55
C ASN A 270 14.80 -3.77 4.30
N HIS A 271 15.23 -2.55 4.69
CA HIS A 271 16.63 -2.16 4.73
C HIS A 271 16.85 -1.21 5.90
N SER A 272 17.65 -1.61 6.87
CA SER A 272 17.93 -0.84 8.09
C SER A 272 16.64 -0.38 8.80
N GLY A 273 15.63 -1.24 8.90
CA GLY A 273 14.34 -0.93 9.51
C GLY A 273 13.38 -0.08 8.66
N GLY A 274 13.83 0.41 7.50
CA GLY A 274 13.01 1.18 6.55
C GLY A 274 12.39 0.30 5.46
N TYR A 275 11.24 0.71 4.96
CA TYR A 275 10.55 0.06 3.84
C TYR A 275 11.01 0.69 2.52
N THR A 276 12.21 0.27 2.01
CA THR A 276 12.82 0.84 0.80
C THR A 276 12.19 0.27 -0.46
N ALA A 277 11.19 0.95 -0.98
CA ALA A 277 10.43 0.55 -2.16
C ALA A 277 9.91 1.77 -2.94
N PRO A 278 9.56 1.64 -4.23
CA PRO A 278 8.65 2.58 -4.88
C PRO A 278 7.27 2.37 -4.27
N ARG A 279 6.39 3.39 -4.31
CA ARG A 279 5.11 3.30 -3.59
C ARG A 279 3.96 3.80 -4.44
N GLY A 280 2.86 3.07 -4.44
CA GLY A 280 1.61 3.50 -5.05
C GLY A 280 0.99 4.66 -4.28
N ARG A 281 1.19 4.66 -2.94
CA ARG A 281 0.61 5.67 -2.06
C ARG A 281 1.53 5.99 -0.88
N THR A 282 1.99 7.24 -0.77
CA THR A 282 2.83 7.72 0.34
C THR A 282 2.80 9.25 0.44
N TYR A 283 3.18 9.80 1.59
CA TYR A 283 3.21 11.24 1.84
C TYR A 283 4.63 11.76 2.04
N LYS A 284 4.76 13.09 2.08
CA LYS A 284 6.03 13.79 2.23
C LYS A 284 6.85 13.26 3.43
N LYS A 285 6.25 13.20 4.62
CA LYS A 285 6.96 12.77 5.84
C LYS A 285 7.54 11.36 5.71
N ASP A 286 6.74 10.46 5.16
CA ASP A 286 7.04 9.03 5.02
C ASP A 286 8.05 8.72 3.90
N LYS A 287 8.26 9.68 2.97
CA LYS A 287 9.30 9.60 1.93
C LYS A 287 10.65 10.07 2.42
N MET A 288 10.69 10.98 3.41
CA MET A 288 11.90 11.70 3.82
C MET A 288 12.65 11.05 4.98
N SER A 289 11.99 10.16 5.73
CA SER A 289 12.58 9.45 6.85
C SER A 289 11.81 8.17 7.12
N SER A 290 12.49 7.03 7.18
CA SER A 290 11.84 5.77 7.58
C SER A 290 11.35 5.79 9.02
N LEU A 291 11.88 6.64 9.87
CA LEU A 291 11.38 6.79 11.25
C LEU A 291 9.97 7.37 11.33
N ASP A 292 9.54 8.09 10.28
CA ASP A 292 8.22 8.69 10.18
C ASP A 292 7.20 7.77 9.46
N GLU A 293 7.65 6.61 8.93
CA GLU A 293 6.78 5.61 8.32
C GLU A 293 5.87 4.96 9.37
N ASP A 294 4.59 4.78 9.06
CA ASP A 294 3.67 4.04 9.93
C ASP A 294 4.10 2.57 10.12
N THR A 295 4.83 2.01 9.14
CA THR A 295 5.36 0.64 9.18
C THR A 295 6.62 0.48 10.04
N PHE A 296 7.32 1.57 10.39
CA PHE A 296 8.62 1.51 11.07
C PHE A 296 8.58 0.75 12.40
N GLY A 297 7.61 1.07 13.26
CA GLY A 297 7.47 0.40 14.55
C GLY A 297 7.28 -1.10 14.43
N THR A 298 6.42 -1.52 13.49
CA THR A 298 6.18 -2.94 13.20
C THR A 298 7.41 -3.63 12.62
N ALA A 299 8.13 -2.99 11.69
CA ALA A 299 9.38 -3.51 11.13
C ALA A 299 10.45 -3.68 12.23
N LYS A 300 10.61 -2.66 13.10
CA LYS A 300 11.50 -2.77 14.26
C LYS A 300 11.10 -3.92 15.19
N PHE A 301 9.82 -4.05 15.50
CA PHE A 301 9.32 -5.12 16.37
C PHE A 301 9.58 -6.51 15.79
N LEU A 302 9.33 -6.70 14.50
CA LEU A 302 9.41 -8.02 13.86
C LEU A 302 10.82 -8.38 13.39
N PHE A 303 11.57 -7.42 12.84
CA PHE A 303 12.86 -7.68 12.18
C PHE A 303 14.05 -7.22 13.03
N ASP A 304 13.90 -6.11 13.74
CA ASP A 304 14.93 -5.47 14.59
C ASP A 304 16.25 -5.19 13.84
N ASP A 305 16.12 -4.82 12.55
CA ASP A 305 17.25 -4.50 11.68
C ASP A 305 17.62 -3.00 11.76
N THR A 306 17.52 -2.43 12.96
CA THR A 306 17.85 -1.02 13.22
C THR A 306 18.23 -0.80 14.66
N THR A 307 19.14 0.15 14.91
CA THR A 307 19.52 0.60 16.26
C THR A 307 18.64 1.75 16.79
N GLU A 308 17.76 2.28 15.93
CA GLU A 308 16.85 3.36 16.33
C GLU A 308 15.77 2.83 17.29
N GLN A 309 15.22 3.75 18.08
CA GLN A 309 14.19 3.42 19.08
C GLN A 309 12.79 3.48 18.46
N TYR A 310 11.79 2.88 19.10
CA TYR A 310 10.38 3.12 18.76
C TYR A 310 10.08 4.62 18.79
N GLN A 311 9.29 5.10 17.82
CA GLN A 311 9.01 6.52 17.66
C GLN A 311 7.69 6.95 18.33
N SER A 312 6.76 6.03 18.55
CA SER A 312 5.44 6.31 19.15
C SER A 312 5.13 5.36 20.31
N THR A 313 4.72 5.93 21.45
CA THR A 313 4.21 5.16 22.60
C THR A 313 2.78 4.66 22.41
N SER A 314 2.12 5.05 21.31
CA SER A 314 0.77 4.63 20.93
C SER A 314 0.74 4.06 19.51
N ASP A 315 1.79 3.34 19.13
CA ASP A 315 1.88 2.64 17.85
C ASP A 315 0.88 1.48 17.80
N THR A 316 -0.13 1.61 16.95
CA THR A 316 -1.23 0.64 16.82
C THR A 316 -0.73 -0.73 16.38
N GLY A 317 0.16 -0.77 15.37
CA GLY A 317 0.66 -2.04 14.82
C GLY A 317 1.44 -2.83 15.86
N VAL A 318 2.42 -2.18 16.51
CA VAL A 318 3.23 -2.84 17.54
C VAL A 318 2.39 -3.21 18.76
N THR A 319 1.44 -2.35 19.17
CA THR A 319 0.52 -2.65 20.28
C THR A 319 -0.29 -3.92 20.03
N TYR A 320 -0.76 -4.12 18.80
CA TYR A 320 -1.53 -5.32 18.45
C TYR A 320 -0.65 -6.57 18.46
N PHE A 321 0.54 -6.53 17.86
CA PHE A 321 1.49 -7.64 17.94
C PHE A 321 1.90 -7.94 19.40
N ALA A 322 2.18 -6.90 20.20
CA ALA A 322 2.55 -7.06 21.60
C ALA A 322 1.43 -7.66 22.46
N SER A 323 0.18 -7.49 22.05
CA SER A 323 -1.00 -8.04 22.73
C SER A 323 -1.47 -9.38 22.16
N ALA A 324 -0.95 -9.80 20.99
CA ALA A 324 -1.33 -11.02 20.29
C ALA A 324 -0.97 -12.29 21.07
N GLN A 325 -1.92 -13.22 21.18
CA GLN A 325 -1.77 -14.47 21.91
C GLN A 325 -1.76 -15.71 21.00
N ARG A 326 -2.30 -15.61 19.80
CA ARG A 326 -2.53 -16.75 18.89
C ARG A 326 -1.59 -16.72 17.68
N TYR A 327 -1.51 -15.58 16.96
CA TYR A 327 -0.69 -15.44 15.77
C TYR A 327 0.79 -15.21 16.12
N ARG A 328 1.65 -15.88 15.37
CA ARG A 328 3.08 -15.58 15.29
C ARG A 328 3.50 -15.55 13.82
N PRO A 329 4.35 -14.58 13.41
CA PRO A 329 4.90 -14.56 12.06
C PRO A 329 5.67 -15.83 11.73
N PRO A 330 5.69 -16.26 10.46
CA PRO A 330 6.64 -17.29 10.02
C PRO A 330 8.09 -16.85 10.23
N GLN A 331 8.95 -17.73 10.66
CA GLN A 331 10.39 -17.43 10.87
C GLN A 331 11.06 -16.97 9.55
N VAL A 332 10.65 -17.52 8.42
CA VAL A 332 11.16 -17.13 7.09
C VAL A 332 11.01 -15.64 6.81
N VAL A 333 9.97 -14.98 7.33
CA VAL A 333 9.76 -13.53 7.19
C VAL A 333 10.90 -12.73 7.83
N VAL A 334 11.32 -13.15 9.05
CA VAL A 334 12.45 -12.53 9.75
C VAL A 334 13.76 -12.78 8.99
N GLU A 335 13.96 -14.01 8.50
CA GLU A 335 15.16 -14.39 7.74
C GLU A 335 15.27 -13.67 6.40
N ILE A 336 14.14 -13.38 5.72
CA ILE A 336 14.11 -12.55 4.50
C ILE A 336 14.50 -11.11 4.82
N ALA A 337 13.89 -10.53 5.87
CA ALA A 337 14.12 -9.14 6.24
C ALA A 337 15.58 -8.86 6.62
N THR A 338 16.25 -9.83 7.24
CA THR A 338 17.62 -9.72 7.78
C THR A 338 18.68 -10.43 6.92
N ASP A 339 18.33 -10.89 5.72
CA ASP A 339 19.29 -11.52 4.81
C ASP A 339 20.29 -10.47 4.29
N GLU A 340 21.57 -10.64 4.62
CA GLU A 340 22.66 -9.76 4.20
C GLU A 340 23.21 -10.08 2.77
N ALA A 341 22.72 -11.14 2.13
CA ALA A 341 23.14 -11.46 0.78
C ALA A 341 22.58 -10.42 -0.23
N PRO A 342 23.37 -10.01 -1.24
CA PRO A 342 22.82 -9.18 -2.31
C PRO A 342 21.61 -9.84 -2.96
N SER A 343 20.53 -9.08 -3.11
CA SER A 343 19.27 -9.61 -3.61
C SER A 343 18.62 -8.70 -4.65
N VAL A 344 17.87 -9.32 -5.56
CA VAL A 344 16.95 -8.65 -6.49
C VAL A 344 15.56 -9.21 -6.22
N VAL A 345 14.60 -8.32 -6.02
CA VAL A 345 13.19 -8.65 -5.90
C VAL A 345 12.44 -7.99 -7.06
N ARG A 346 11.64 -8.77 -7.77
CA ARG A 346 10.75 -8.29 -8.84
C ARG A 346 9.33 -8.70 -8.50
N GLU A 347 8.39 -7.76 -8.61
CA GLU A 347 7.00 -8.01 -8.26
C GLU A 347 6.04 -7.34 -9.23
N ARG A 348 4.85 -7.91 -9.33
CA ARG A 348 3.73 -7.39 -10.11
C ARG A 348 2.51 -7.24 -9.22
N HIS A 349 1.95 -6.02 -9.19
CA HIS A 349 0.78 -5.67 -8.41
C HIS A 349 -0.34 -5.12 -9.30
N GLY A 350 -1.59 -5.33 -8.88
CA GLY A 350 -2.76 -4.75 -9.53
C GLY A 350 -3.10 -5.34 -10.88
N VAL A 351 -3.87 -4.59 -11.66
CA VAL A 351 -4.34 -5.00 -13.00
C VAL A 351 -3.95 -3.96 -14.05
N TYR A 352 -3.56 -4.45 -15.22
CA TYR A 352 -3.26 -3.57 -16.35
C TYR A 352 -4.56 -3.02 -16.94
N PHE A 353 -4.58 -1.71 -17.18
CA PHE A 353 -5.59 -1.03 -17.95
C PHE A 353 -4.97 0.22 -18.60
N ASP A 354 -5.02 0.30 -19.92
CA ASP A 354 -4.62 1.50 -20.63
C ASP A 354 -5.78 2.50 -20.64
N GLY A 355 -5.74 3.47 -19.71
CA GLY A 355 -6.76 4.49 -19.56
C GLY A 355 -6.88 5.49 -20.72
N ALA A 356 -5.89 5.50 -21.62
CA ALA A 356 -5.89 6.38 -22.80
C ALA A 356 -6.55 5.70 -24.03
N SER A 357 -6.60 4.37 -24.07
CA SER A 357 -7.17 3.63 -25.20
C SER A 357 -8.70 3.61 -25.15
N PRO A 358 -9.39 3.63 -26.32
CA PRO A 358 -10.84 3.44 -26.41
C PRO A 358 -11.30 2.11 -25.80
N LEU A 359 -12.58 2.04 -25.34
CA LEU A 359 -13.14 0.82 -24.74
C LEU A 359 -13.18 -0.37 -25.72
N GLU A 360 -13.34 -0.09 -27.01
CA GLU A 360 -13.26 -1.11 -28.06
C GLU A 360 -11.89 -1.80 -28.16
N ASP A 361 -10.82 -1.14 -27.74
CA ASP A 361 -9.47 -1.71 -27.66
C ASP A 361 -9.24 -2.46 -26.35
N ASN A 362 -10.11 -2.25 -25.33
CA ASN A 362 -10.14 -2.95 -24.05
C ASN A 362 -11.51 -3.65 -23.86
N PRO A 363 -11.87 -4.62 -24.71
CA PRO A 363 -13.24 -5.18 -24.77
C PRO A 363 -13.58 -6.05 -23.56
N VAL A 364 -12.59 -6.51 -22.82
CA VAL A 364 -12.74 -7.34 -21.63
C VAL A 364 -12.10 -6.61 -20.45
N ALA A 365 -12.91 -6.40 -19.41
CA ALA A 365 -12.39 -5.81 -18.17
C ALA A 365 -11.30 -6.71 -17.58
N PRO A 366 -10.18 -6.12 -17.12
CA PRO A 366 -9.12 -6.88 -16.47
C PRO A 366 -9.64 -7.71 -15.29
N TYR A 367 -9.08 -8.89 -15.10
CA TYR A 367 -9.46 -9.81 -14.01
C TYR A 367 -10.95 -10.21 -13.99
N GLY A 368 -11.64 -10.09 -15.14
CA GLY A 368 -13.06 -10.45 -15.25
C GLY A 368 -14.03 -9.52 -14.51
N LYS A 369 -13.58 -8.40 -13.98
CA LYS A 369 -14.39 -7.40 -13.25
C LYS A 369 -15.04 -6.45 -14.24
N ASP A 370 -16.26 -6.78 -14.69
CA ASP A 370 -17.04 -5.96 -15.65
C ASP A 370 -17.21 -4.51 -15.13
N PHE A 371 -16.89 -3.53 -15.99
CA PHE A 371 -16.99 -2.12 -15.67
C PHE A 371 -18.43 -1.62 -15.49
N SER A 372 -19.42 -2.34 -16.06
CA SER A 372 -20.84 -1.98 -15.99
C SER A 372 -21.58 -2.61 -14.80
N ASP A 373 -20.94 -3.50 -14.05
CA ASP A 373 -21.53 -4.18 -12.91
C ASP A 373 -21.26 -3.41 -11.61
N PRO A 374 -22.29 -2.83 -10.95
CA PRO A 374 -22.12 -2.14 -9.68
C PRO A 374 -21.50 -2.99 -8.57
N ALA A 375 -21.64 -4.32 -8.63
CA ALA A 375 -21.03 -5.23 -7.65
C ALA A 375 -19.49 -5.20 -7.71
N ASN A 376 -18.89 -4.76 -8.81
CA ASN A 376 -17.46 -4.64 -8.98
C ASN A 376 -16.91 -3.26 -8.56
N LEU A 377 -17.75 -2.30 -8.16
CA LEU A 377 -17.28 -0.98 -7.73
C LEU A 377 -16.28 -1.05 -6.56
N PRO A 378 -16.48 -1.85 -5.50
CA PRO A 378 -15.48 -1.95 -4.44
C PRO A 378 -14.10 -2.39 -4.94
N PHE A 379 -14.03 -3.33 -5.89
CA PHE A 379 -12.79 -3.73 -6.51
C PHE A 379 -12.11 -2.57 -7.25
N TRP A 380 -12.82 -1.88 -8.15
CA TRP A 380 -12.25 -0.79 -8.93
C TRP A 380 -11.90 0.43 -8.06
N TRP A 381 -12.74 0.76 -7.11
CA TRP A 381 -12.49 1.89 -6.22
C TRP A 381 -11.35 1.61 -5.26
N SER A 382 -11.11 0.35 -4.88
CA SER A 382 -9.93 -0.02 -4.09
C SER A 382 -8.60 0.18 -4.82
N LEU A 383 -8.65 0.22 -6.16
CA LEU A 383 -7.55 0.65 -7.02
C LEU A 383 -7.47 2.18 -7.19
N GLY A 384 -8.25 2.97 -6.46
CA GLY A 384 -8.32 4.42 -6.63
C GLY A 384 -8.96 4.87 -7.96
N ALA A 385 -9.75 4.01 -8.60
CA ALA A 385 -10.31 4.23 -9.95
C ALA A 385 -11.62 5.06 -9.94
N LEU A 386 -11.81 5.97 -9.00
CA LEU A 386 -13.04 6.75 -8.83
C LEU A 386 -13.41 7.58 -10.07
N GLY A 387 -12.42 8.23 -10.70
CA GLY A 387 -12.56 9.03 -11.91
C GLY A 387 -12.19 8.28 -13.20
N MET A 388 -12.20 6.95 -13.19
CA MET A 388 -11.85 6.15 -14.36
C MET A 388 -13.02 6.07 -15.34
N TRP A 389 -12.85 6.59 -16.54
CA TRP A 389 -13.90 6.79 -17.54
C TRP A 389 -14.77 5.56 -17.90
N PRO A 390 -14.29 4.29 -17.87
CA PRO A 390 -15.16 3.14 -18.11
C PRO A 390 -16.20 2.92 -17.01
N LEU A 391 -15.93 3.42 -15.80
CA LEU A 391 -16.81 3.31 -14.64
C LEU A 391 -17.82 4.45 -14.52
N ALA A 392 -17.74 5.50 -15.35
CA ALA A 392 -18.51 6.72 -15.20
C ALA A 392 -20.02 6.47 -14.97
N GLU A 393 -20.63 5.51 -15.68
CA GLU A 393 -22.06 5.22 -15.52
C GLU A 393 -22.39 4.64 -14.13
N VAL A 394 -21.65 3.63 -13.69
CA VAL A 394 -21.90 2.96 -12.39
C VAL A 394 -21.47 3.85 -11.22
N SER A 395 -20.34 4.59 -11.35
CA SER A 395 -19.87 5.53 -10.33
C SER A 395 -20.85 6.68 -10.11
N VAL A 396 -21.37 7.29 -11.19
CA VAL A 396 -22.37 8.35 -11.09
C VAL A 396 -23.70 7.82 -10.53
N ALA A 397 -24.12 6.60 -10.92
CA ALA A 397 -25.32 5.98 -10.38
C ALA A 397 -25.19 5.74 -8.87
N ALA A 398 -24.08 5.17 -8.42
CA ALA A 398 -23.80 4.94 -7.00
C ALA A 398 -23.70 6.26 -6.22
N ALA A 399 -23.01 7.27 -6.75
CA ALA A 399 -22.90 8.56 -6.10
C ALA A 399 -24.27 9.29 -5.94
N ASN A 400 -25.18 9.11 -6.90
CA ASN A 400 -26.55 9.61 -6.78
C ASN A 400 -27.40 8.82 -5.78
N GLU A 401 -27.30 7.48 -5.80
CA GLU A 401 -28.11 6.60 -4.94
C GLU A 401 -27.71 6.74 -3.48
N PHE A 402 -26.40 6.74 -3.20
CA PHE A 402 -25.86 6.76 -1.83
C PHE A 402 -25.45 8.16 -1.36
N ARG A 403 -25.84 9.22 -2.10
CA ARG A 403 -25.58 10.62 -1.76
C ARG A 403 -24.09 10.96 -1.58
N LEU A 404 -23.21 10.28 -2.33
CA LEU A 404 -21.76 10.46 -2.18
C LEU A 404 -21.31 11.89 -2.59
N TRP A 405 -22.05 12.59 -3.45
CA TRP A 405 -21.78 13.99 -3.79
C TRP A 405 -21.83 14.96 -2.62
N GLU A 406 -22.41 14.56 -1.49
CA GLU A 406 -22.51 15.35 -0.26
C GLU A 406 -21.31 15.14 0.67
N THR A 407 -20.50 14.10 0.45
CA THR A 407 -19.31 13.79 1.24
C THR A 407 -18.17 14.76 0.95
N SER A 408 -17.20 14.89 1.87
CA SER A 408 -16.00 15.70 1.65
C SER A 408 -15.25 15.26 0.40
N GLU A 409 -15.07 13.97 0.23
CA GLU A 409 -14.20 13.38 -0.80
C GLU A 409 -14.82 13.42 -2.20
N PHE A 410 -16.04 12.91 -2.35
CA PHE A 410 -16.76 13.05 -3.62
C PHE A 410 -17.15 14.50 -3.91
N GLY A 411 -17.25 15.34 -2.89
CA GLY A 411 -17.45 16.78 -3.02
C GLY A 411 -16.39 17.46 -3.87
N GLU A 412 -15.15 17.00 -3.82
CA GLU A 412 -14.04 17.51 -4.63
C GLU A 412 -14.21 17.22 -6.13
N ILE A 413 -14.66 16.02 -6.49
CA ILE A 413 -14.96 15.66 -7.88
C ILE A 413 -16.37 16.10 -8.32
N ASN A 414 -17.21 16.51 -7.38
CA ASN A 414 -18.56 17.01 -7.67
C ASN A 414 -18.58 18.20 -8.64
N LEU A 415 -17.57 19.08 -8.59
CA LEU A 415 -17.45 20.18 -9.55
C LEU A 415 -17.39 19.67 -11.00
N LEU A 416 -16.66 18.57 -11.23
CA LEU A 416 -16.56 17.96 -12.57
C LEU A 416 -17.90 17.35 -13.00
N ALA A 417 -18.60 16.70 -12.07
CA ALA A 417 -19.94 16.18 -12.32
C ALA A 417 -20.93 17.31 -12.64
N GLN A 418 -20.89 18.42 -11.91
CA GLN A 418 -21.70 19.62 -12.17
C GLN A 418 -21.42 20.24 -13.55
N LEU A 419 -20.16 20.39 -13.94
CA LEU A 419 -19.77 20.92 -15.26
C LEU A 419 -20.33 20.07 -16.40
N ASN A 420 -20.55 18.79 -16.19
CA ASN A 420 -21.14 17.86 -17.14
C ASN A 420 -22.64 17.59 -16.89
N ASN A 421 -23.29 18.37 -16.00
CA ASN A 421 -24.70 18.24 -15.60
C ASN A 421 -25.04 16.84 -15.06
N TYR A 422 -24.12 16.16 -14.41
CA TYR A 422 -24.25 14.77 -13.93
C TYR A 422 -24.67 13.77 -15.03
N ASP A 423 -24.33 14.06 -16.29
CA ASP A 423 -24.58 13.20 -17.44
C ASP A 423 -23.43 12.22 -17.58
N PRO A 424 -23.63 10.91 -17.31
CA PRO A 424 -22.53 9.93 -17.30
C PRO A 424 -21.80 9.83 -18.64
N ALA A 425 -22.50 10.00 -19.77
CA ALA A 425 -21.88 9.93 -21.08
C ALA A 425 -20.90 11.11 -21.30
N LYS A 426 -21.27 12.31 -20.85
CA LYS A 426 -20.38 13.49 -20.93
C LYS A 426 -19.23 13.40 -19.95
N ILE A 427 -19.47 12.88 -18.75
CA ILE A 427 -18.41 12.61 -17.75
C ILE A 427 -17.41 11.64 -18.36
N ARG A 428 -17.86 10.53 -18.93
CA ARG A 428 -17.01 9.53 -19.62
C ARG A 428 -16.13 10.18 -20.70
N GLU A 429 -16.73 10.95 -21.62
CA GLU A 429 -15.98 11.64 -22.68
C GLU A 429 -14.95 12.62 -22.12
N TRP A 430 -15.32 13.34 -21.06
CA TRP A 430 -14.46 14.32 -20.42
C TRP A 430 -13.28 13.67 -19.70
N GLU A 431 -13.52 12.61 -18.94
CA GLU A 431 -12.49 11.83 -18.22
C GLU A 431 -11.55 11.12 -19.19
N GLN A 432 -12.07 10.48 -20.25
CA GLN A 432 -11.26 9.81 -21.25
C GLN A 432 -10.28 10.77 -21.94
N ALA A 433 -10.77 11.96 -22.31
CA ALA A 433 -9.93 12.98 -22.94
C ALA A 433 -8.81 13.49 -22.01
N ARG A 434 -8.90 13.28 -20.70
CA ARG A 434 -8.00 13.81 -19.67
C ARG A 434 -7.41 12.71 -18.79
N ALA A 435 -7.44 11.47 -19.24
CA ALA A 435 -7.05 10.30 -18.45
C ALA A 435 -5.65 10.42 -17.85
N ALA A 436 -4.71 11.07 -18.54
CA ALA A 436 -3.34 11.30 -18.05
C ALA A 436 -3.25 12.14 -16.75
N VAL A 437 -4.31 12.91 -16.44
CA VAL A 437 -4.36 13.75 -15.23
C VAL A 437 -5.49 13.31 -14.31
N ILE A 438 -6.68 13.05 -14.85
CA ILE A 438 -7.87 12.76 -14.02
C ILE A 438 -7.80 11.40 -13.34
N ASN A 439 -7.06 10.45 -13.90
CA ASN A 439 -6.78 9.16 -13.25
C ASN A 439 -5.62 9.22 -12.25
N PHE A 440 -5.36 10.36 -11.64
CA PHE A 440 -4.22 10.56 -10.74
C PHE A 440 -4.23 9.62 -9.52
N GLY A 441 -5.39 9.22 -9.01
CA GLY A 441 -5.55 8.25 -7.92
C GLY A 441 -5.48 6.78 -8.35
N PHE A 442 -5.61 6.47 -9.67
CA PHE A 442 -5.73 5.09 -10.13
C PHE A 442 -4.43 4.30 -10.04
N LEU A 443 -4.40 3.30 -9.16
CA LEU A 443 -3.31 2.36 -8.91
C LEU A 443 -3.40 1.18 -9.88
N SER A 444 -3.11 1.43 -11.17
CA SER A 444 -3.04 0.38 -12.19
C SER A 444 -1.85 -0.55 -11.94
N GLU A 445 -1.72 -1.60 -12.76
CA GLU A 445 -0.61 -2.54 -12.66
C GLU A 445 0.75 -1.84 -12.49
N ALA A 446 1.50 -2.29 -11.49
CA ALA A 446 2.85 -1.85 -11.20
C ALA A 446 3.81 -3.04 -11.24
N ASN A 447 4.89 -2.90 -12.02
CA ASN A 447 6.01 -3.82 -12.04
C ASN A 447 7.17 -3.18 -11.28
N THR A 448 7.50 -3.71 -10.11
CA THR A 448 8.51 -3.14 -9.20
C THR A 448 9.79 -3.94 -9.24
N TYR A 449 10.91 -3.25 -9.05
CA TYR A 449 12.24 -3.83 -9.04
C TYR A 449 13.00 -3.28 -7.84
N ALA A 450 13.43 -4.12 -6.92
CA ALA A 450 14.25 -3.75 -5.78
C ALA A 450 15.61 -4.47 -5.85
N TYR A 451 16.68 -3.73 -5.56
CA TYR A 451 18.02 -4.23 -5.37
C TYR A 451 18.53 -3.87 -4.00
N ARG A 452 19.04 -4.84 -3.26
CA ARG A 452 19.58 -4.65 -1.91
C ARG A 452 20.96 -5.26 -1.80
N GLU A 453 21.90 -4.49 -1.28
CA GLU A 453 23.18 -4.90 -0.72
C GLU A 453 23.18 -4.64 0.80
N PRO A 454 24.13 -5.19 1.56
CA PRO A 454 24.16 -5.01 3.03
C PRO A 454 24.19 -3.54 3.47
N LYS A 455 24.70 -2.63 2.65
CA LYS A 455 24.90 -1.22 3.00
C LYS A 455 24.02 -0.24 2.25
N VAL A 456 23.35 -0.65 1.18
CA VAL A 456 22.54 0.22 0.33
C VAL A 456 21.42 -0.55 -0.33
N SER A 457 20.28 0.06 -0.47
CA SER A 457 19.15 -0.47 -1.23
C SER A 457 18.64 0.57 -2.23
N MET A 458 18.14 0.11 -3.38
CA MET A 458 17.50 0.95 -4.40
C MET A 458 16.31 0.19 -5.00
N ALA A 459 15.19 0.87 -5.15
CA ALA A 459 13.99 0.28 -5.75
C ALA A 459 13.24 1.27 -6.63
N SER A 460 12.64 0.79 -7.73
CA SER A 460 11.91 1.58 -8.71
C SER A 460 10.65 0.85 -9.18
N VAL A 461 9.60 1.60 -9.54
CA VAL A 461 8.50 1.07 -10.37
C VAL A 461 8.85 1.31 -11.84
N LEU A 462 8.82 0.23 -12.65
CA LEU A 462 9.33 0.25 -14.01
C LEU A 462 8.21 0.63 -15.00
N ASP A 463 8.53 1.58 -15.89
CA ASP A 463 7.65 2.04 -16.99
C ASP A 463 6.17 2.28 -16.59
N HIS A 464 5.93 2.69 -15.34
CA HIS A 464 4.59 2.85 -14.78
C HIS A 464 4.00 4.20 -15.14
N ARG A 465 2.91 4.23 -15.92
CA ARG A 465 2.12 5.42 -16.26
C ARG A 465 2.97 6.63 -16.66
N PHE A 466 3.98 6.38 -17.49
CA PHE A 466 4.94 7.38 -17.93
C PHE A 466 4.27 8.69 -18.41
N GLY A 467 4.71 9.82 -17.86
CA GLY A 467 4.24 11.15 -18.22
C GLY A 467 2.85 11.52 -17.68
N GLU A 468 2.21 10.65 -16.91
CA GLU A 468 0.89 10.87 -16.31
C GLU A 468 1.03 11.31 -14.85
N MET A 469 0.03 12.04 -14.35
CA MET A 469 -0.01 12.52 -12.98
C MET A 469 -0.33 11.38 -11.99
N ARG A 470 0.33 11.41 -10.83
CA ARG A 470 0.02 10.57 -9.67
C ARG A 470 -0.03 11.42 -8.41
N ASP A 471 -1.15 11.37 -7.69
CA ASP A 471 -1.37 12.19 -6.49
C ASP A 471 -0.44 11.87 -5.33
N GLN A 472 -0.22 10.59 -5.06
CA GLN A 472 0.56 10.08 -3.93
C GLN A 472 1.66 9.11 -4.37
N GLY A 473 1.95 9.01 -5.67
CA GLY A 473 2.93 8.10 -6.22
C GLY A 473 4.37 8.44 -5.81
N HIS A 474 5.21 7.41 -5.71
CA HIS A 474 6.64 7.50 -5.46
C HIS A 474 7.39 6.57 -6.40
N ALA A 475 8.07 7.13 -7.39
CA ALA A 475 8.61 6.35 -8.50
C ALA A 475 9.80 5.47 -8.13
N TRP A 476 10.68 5.97 -7.26
CA TRP A 476 11.91 5.27 -6.87
C TRP A 476 12.54 5.88 -5.62
N GLN A 477 13.37 5.08 -4.95
CA GLN A 477 14.15 5.48 -3.78
C GLN A 477 15.44 4.69 -3.71
N ALA A 478 16.52 5.34 -3.25
CA ALA A 478 17.72 4.67 -2.76
C ALA A 478 17.97 5.07 -1.31
N ALA A 479 18.36 4.13 -0.45
CA ALA A 479 18.58 4.35 0.98
C ALA A 479 19.84 3.65 1.47
N ILE A 480 20.56 4.29 2.37
CA ILE A 480 21.68 3.73 3.12
C ILE A 480 21.23 3.33 4.52
N ASP A 481 20.40 4.15 5.13
CA ASP A 481 19.76 3.89 6.42
C ASP A 481 18.45 4.69 6.54
N GLU A 482 17.87 4.75 7.73
CA GLU A 482 16.55 5.30 8.01
C GLU A 482 16.38 6.78 7.63
N LYS A 483 17.49 7.55 7.48
CA LYS A 483 17.49 8.98 7.18
C LYS A 483 18.31 9.34 5.96
N ALA A 484 19.30 8.52 5.61
CA ALA A 484 20.20 8.75 4.49
C ALA A 484 19.61 8.14 3.20
N MET A 485 18.58 8.79 2.66
CA MET A 485 17.85 8.36 1.48
C MET A 485 17.77 9.43 0.41
N VAL A 486 17.58 9.02 -0.83
CA VAL A 486 17.56 9.88 -2.02
C VAL A 486 16.43 9.44 -2.94
N PHE A 487 15.69 10.39 -3.49
CA PHE A 487 14.68 10.19 -4.54
C PHE A 487 14.51 11.45 -5.38
N THR A 488 13.82 11.37 -6.51
CA THR A 488 13.47 12.53 -7.34
C THR A 488 11.96 12.67 -7.47
N THR A 489 11.49 13.89 -7.73
CA THR A 489 10.05 14.22 -7.88
C THR A 489 9.86 15.29 -8.96
N HIS A 490 8.72 15.26 -9.66
CA HIS A 490 8.24 16.35 -10.50
C HIS A 490 7.09 17.06 -9.78
N PRO A 491 7.27 18.29 -9.28
CA PRO A 491 6.31 18.92 -8.38
C PRO A 491 5.14 19.60 -9.12
N VAL A 492 3.99 19.63 -8.45
CA VAL A 492 2.81 20.40 -8.84
C VAL A 492 2.88 21.83 -8.32
N THR A 493 3.48 22.05 -7.15
CA THR A 493 3.55 23.36 -6.50
C THR A 493 4.97 23.95 -6.54
N ASP A 494 5.09 25.25 -6.24
CA ASP A 494 6.37 25.96 -6.33
C ASP A 494 7.24 25.82 -5.10
N THR A 495 6.67 25.47 -3.96
CA THR A 495 7.35 25.44 -2.67
C THR A 495 6.93 24.27 -1.82
N ASP A 496 7.80 23.87 -0.91
CA ASP A 496 7.59 22.83 0.09
C ASP A 496 6.43 23.11 1.07
N GLN A 497 5.97 24.35 1.14
CA GLN A 497 4.85 24.75 1.99
C GLN A 497 3.49 24.72 1.30
N SER A 498 3.48 24.39 0.02
CA SER A 498 2.28 24.40 -0.80
C SER A 498 1.88 22.99 -1.19
N THR A 499 0.61 22.73 -1.09
CA THR A 499 -0.10 21.57 -1.65
C THR A 499 -1.45 22.06 -2.15
N ILE A 500 -2.07 21.38 -3.08
CA ILE A 500 -3.44 21.70 -3.48
C ILE A 500 -4.47 21.15 -2.49
N TRP A 501 -4.06 20.23 -1.62
CA TRP A 501 -4.85 19.79 -0.47
C TRP A 501 -4.33 20.41 0.83
N ALA A 502 -5.22 20.69 1.75
CA ALA A 502 -4.90 21.44 2.96
C ALA A 502 -3.97 20.70 3.93
N ASP A 503 -3.92 19.41 3.86
CA ASP A 503 -3.23 18.53 4.81
C ASP A 503 -1.87 17.99 4.34
N ASP A 504 -1.33 18.50 3.21
CA ASP A 504 -0.10 18.00 2.57
C ASP A 504 -0.18 16.55 2.07
N SER A 505 -1.42 16.00 1.97
CA SER A 505 -1.63 14.62 1.56
C SER A 505 -1.32 14.39 0.08
N ALA A 506 -1.67 15.31 -0.82
CA ALA A 506 -1.34 15.28 -2.25
C ALA A 506 -2.12 16.34 -3.05
N PRO A 507 -1.76 16.53 -4.32
CA PRO A 507 -0.40 16.58 -4.83
C PRO A 507 0.27 17.90 -4.45
N GLY A 508 1.62 17.89 -4.35
CA GLY A 508 2.33 19.03 -3.80
C GLY A 508 3.73 19.24 -4.37
N TYR A 509 4.61 19.66 -3.49
CA TYR A 509 6.02 19.86 -3.82
C TYR A 509 6.79 18.53 -3.72
N TRP A 510 6.58 17.76 -2.65
CA TRP A 510 7.22 16.47 -2.40
C TRP A 510 6.26 15.29 -2.54
N THR A 511 4.98 15.45 -2.21
CA THR A 511 3.99 14.39 -2.34
C THR A 511 3.49 14.30 -3.77
N GLY A 512 3.38 13.09 -4.30
CA GLY A 512 2.92 12.82 -5.65
C GLY A 512 3.95 13.14 -6.75
N GLU A 513 3.50 12.96 -7.98
CA GLU A 513 4.25 13.23 -9.21
C GLU A 513 3.33 13.97 -10.20
N ALA A 514 3.70 15.17 -10.61
CA ALA A 514 2.97 15.87 -11.67
C ALA A 514 3.07 15.11 -13.01
N ALA A 515 4.21 14.43 -13.23
CA ALA A 515 4.38 13.49 -14.31
C ALA A 515 5.30 12.35 -13.86
N MET A 516 4.77 11.13 -13.82
CA MET A 516 5.57 9.94 -13.53
C MET A 516 6.73 9.81 -14.50
N PRO A 517 7.95 9.51 -14.03
CA PRO A 517 9.06 9.20 -14.91
C PRO A 517 8.85 7.86 -15.62
N ARG A 518 9.39 7.71 -16.82
CA ARG A 518 9.72 6.41 -17.38
C ARG A 518 10.95 5.90 -16.68
N SER A 519 10.80 4.89 -15.83
CA SER A 519 11.88 4.34 -15.02
C SER A 519 12.30 2.97 -15.53
N ALA A 520 13.60 2.74 -15.51
CA ALA A 520 14.22 1.43 -15.73
C ALA A 520 15.34 1.23 -14.72
N GLN A 521 15.47 0.01 -14.20
CA GLN A 521 16.49 -0.36 -13.22
C GLN A 521 17.07 -1.72 -13.54
N TYR A 522 18.38 -1.87 -13.35
CA TYR A 522 19.09 -3.13 -13.37
C TYR A 522 20.11 -3.15 -12.24
N GLN A 523 19.90 -4.00 -11.23
CA GLN A 523 20.70 -4.02 -10.02
C GLN A 523 20.87 -2.61 -9.43
N GLY A 524 22.10 -2.15 -9.21
CA GLY A 524 22.45 -0.87 -8.62
C GLY A 524 22.39 0.34 -9.57
N THR A 525 21.96 0.19 -10.83
CA THR A 525 21.85 1.29 -11.80
C THR A 525 20.41 1.54 -12.24
N ALA A 526 20.02 2.82 -12.39
CA ALA A 526 18.68 3.19 -12.86
C ALA A 526 18.69 4.44 -13.74
N VAL A 527 17.66 4.55 -14.59
CA VAL A 527 17.38 5.70 -15.44
C VAL A 527 15.94 6.13 -15.25
N HIS A 528 15.71 7.43 -15.00
CA HIS A 528 14.39 8.02 -14.82
C HIS A 528 14.22 9.19 -15.81
N ILE A 529 13.33 9.01 -16.79
CA ILE A 529 13.03 10.02 -17.83
C ILE A 529 11.72 10.72 -17.47
N TYR A 530 11.78 11.99 -17.10
CA TYR A 530 10.62 12.84 -16.87
C TYR A 530 10.21 13.52 -18.17
N GLN A 531 8.97 13.32 -18.59
CA GLN A 531 8.39 13.93 -19.79
C GLN A 531 6.85 13.94 -19.69
N PRO A 532 6.24 15.06 -19.30
CA PRO A 532 4.78 15.15 -19.18
C PRO A 532 4.07 14.86 -20.50
N LYS A 533 2.91 14.20 -20.43
CA LYS A 533 2.02 13.93 -21.58
C LYS A 533 0.96 15.03 -21.82
N TRP A 534 0.90 16.04 -21.00
CA TRP A 534 -0.08 17.11 -21.06
C TRP A 534 0.55 18.47 -20.74
N ASP A 535 -0.07 19.56 -21.15
CA ASP A 535 0.41 20.94 -20.93
C ASP A 535 -0.76 21.94 -20.90
N GLU A 536 -0.46 23.21 -20.62
CA GLU A 536 -1.45 24.30 -20.59
C GLU A 536 -2.17 24.47 -21.92
N ALA A 537 -1.51 24.25 -23.05
CA ALA A 537 -2.09 24.46 -24.37
C ALA A 537 -3.11 23.36 -24.72
N THR A 538 -2.89 22.14 -24.22
CA THR A 538 -3.78 21.00 -24.47
C THR A 538 -4.95 20.96 -23.51
N ASP A 539 -4.78 21.40 -22.26
CA ASP A 539 -5.86 21.44 -21.26
C ASP A 539 -5.74 22.60 -20.26
N PRO A 540 -6.16 23.83 -20.65
CA PRO A 540 -6.07 25.01 -19.79
C PRO A 540 -6.87 24.90 -18.48
N LEU A 541 -7.97 24.13 -18.47
CA LEU A 541 -8.81 23.96 -17.28
C LEU A 541 -8.10 23.14 -16.22
N VAL A 542 -7.60 21.97 -16.61
CA VAL A 542 -6.84 21.09 -15.70
C VAL A 542 -5.53 21.75 -15.29
N TRP A 543 -4.87 22.45 -16.23
CA TRP A 543 -3.66 23.23 -15.94
C TRP A 543 -3.86 24.26 -14.82
N GLY A 544 -5.00 24.90 -14.79
CA GLY A 544 -5.33 25.88 -13.74
C GLY A 544 -5.41 25.29 -12.34
N VAL A 545 -5.58 23.96 -12.22
CA VAL A 545 -5.66 23.24 -10.94
C VAL A 545 -4.36 22.49 -10.66
N PHE A 546 -3.88 21.71 -11.63
CA PHE A 546 -2.78 20.74 -11.43
C PHE A 546 -1.50 21.09 -12.19
N GLY A 547 -1.37 22.30 -12.76
CA GLY A 547 -0.23 22.66 -13.60
C GLY A 547 1.12 22.38 -12.93
N TYR A 548 1.96 21.57 -13.59
CA TYR A 548 3.27 21.20 -13.09
C TYR A 548 4.28 22.35 -13.15
N ARG A 549 5.39 22.20 -12.42
CA ARG A 549 6.47 23.20 -12.39
C ARG A 549 7.52 22.92 -13.47
N PRO A 550 8.23 23.97 -13.96
CA PRO A 550 9.22 23.82 -15.03
C PRO A 550 10.58 23.33 -14.50
N PHE A 551 10.59 22.36 -13.62
CA PHE A 551 11.78 21.69 -13.07
C PHE A 551 11.41 20.33 -12.47
N THR A 552 12.42 19.47 -12.33
CA THR A 552 12.41 18.30 -11.46
C THR A 552 13.40 18.51 -10.33
N HIS A 553 13.23 17.83 -9.21
CA HIS A 553 14.16 17.97 -8.11
C HIS A 553 14.42 16.64 -7.39
N ALA A 554 15.47 16.61 -6.60
CA ALA A 554 15.85 15.47 -5.79
C ALA A 554 15.91 15.84 -4.31
N TYR A 555 15.38 14.94 -3.46
CA TYR A 555 15.63 14.96 -2.04
C TYR A 555 17.00 14.35 -1.76
N VAL A 556 17.92 15.12 -1.17
CA VAL A 556 19.28 14.70 -0.84
C VAL A 556 19.67 15.35 0.50
N PRO A 557 19.34 14.74 1.64
CA PRO A 557 19.52 15.33 2.97
C PRO A 557 20.99 15.36 3.39
N GLN A 558 21.72 16.41 3.02
CA GLN A 558 23.17 16.53 3.21
C GLN A 558 23.64 16.32 4.66
N ASP A 559 22.79 16.62 5.66
CA ASP A 559 23.12 16.43 7.06
C ASP A 559 23.13 14.96 7.51
N HIS A 560 22.54 14.08 6.72
CA HIS A 560 22.46 12.65 6.99
C HIS A 560 23.53 11.81 6.29
N PHE A 561 24.44 12.48 5.53
CA PHE A 561 25.58 11.84 4.85
C PHE A 561 26.91 12.30 5.45
N ASP A 562 27.90 11.41 5.48
CA ASP A 562 29.26 11.70 5.92
C ASP A 562 29.96 12.63 4.94
N GLU A 563 29.69 12.42 3.64
CA GLU A 563 30.30 13.20 2.56
C GLU A 563 29.30 13.44 1.42
N VAL A 564 29.34 14.65 0.85
CA VAL A 564 28.59 15.05 -0.34
C VAL A 564 29.55 15.69 -1.34
N ARG A 565 29.60 15.19 -2.57
CA ARG A 565 30.45 15.71 -3.64
C ARG A 565 29.61 16.10 -4.86
N GLN A 566 29.96 17.20 -5.51
CA GLN A 566 29.45 17.55 -6.83
C GLN A 566 30.59 17.56 -7.84
N VAL A 567 30.44 16.79 -8.94
CA VAL A 567 31.41 16.71 -10.02
C VAL A 567 30.64 16.78 -11.35
N GLY A 568 30.72 17.92 -12.04
CA GLY A 568 29.86 18.20 -13.19
C GLY A 568 28.38 18.16 -12.79
N ASN A 569 27.59 17.39 -13.48
CA ASN A 569 26.16 17.17 -13.17
C ASN A 569 25.91 15.99 -12.19
N TRP A 570 26.98 15.36 -11.69
CA TRP A 570 26.90 14.34 -10.66
C TRP A 570 26.83 14.96 -9.27
N THR A 571 25.91 14.47 -8.44
CA THR A 571 25.88 14.66 -6.99
C THR A 571 26.03 13.28 -6.35
N ILE A 572 27.11 13.09 -5.59
CA ILE A 572 27.46 11.80 -4.97
C ILE A 572 27.43 11.98 -3.47
N VAL A 573 26.72 11.08 -2.79
CA VAL A 573 26.63 11.03 -1.33
C VAL A 573 27.20 9.74 -0.79
N ALA A 574 27.81 9.79 0.37
CA ALA A 574 28.41 8.64 1.01
C ALA A 574 28.12 8.60 2.51
N LYS A 575 27.89 7.42 3.06
CA LYS A 575 27.76 7.16 4.50
C LYS A 575 28.16 5.73 4.82
N ASN A 576 28.95 5.53 5.87
CA ASN A 576 29.31 4.19 6.38
C ASN A 576 29.87 3.24 5.31
N GLY A 577 30.56 3.78 4.27
CA GLY A 577 31.09 2.99 3.17
C GLY A 577 30.06 2.58 2.12
N ALA A 578 28.87 3.14 2.13
CA ALA A 578 27.88 3.06 1.06
C ALA A 578 27.86 4.35 0.25
N TYR A 579 27.48 4.28 -1.02
CA TYR A 579 27.48 5.37 -1.96
C TYR A 579 26.19 5.41 -2.77
N ILE A 580 25.65 6.63 -2.98
CA ILE A 580 24.57 6.90 -3.93
C ILE A 580 25.01 8.05 -4.83
N ALA A 581 24.90 7.91 -6.13
CA ALA A 581 25.21 8.94 -7.11
C ALA A 581 24.00 9.27 -7.96
N LEU A 582 23.74 10.56 -8.13
CA LEU A 582 22.71 11.13 -8.99
C LEU A 582 23.36 11.96 -10.08
N TRP A 583 22.98 11.76 -11.33
CA TRP A 583 23.32 12.65 -12.44
C TRP A 583 22.04 13.21 -13.04
N SER A 584 22.06 14.51 -13.37
CA SER A 584 20.93 15.16 -14.01
C SER A 584 21.32 15.73 -15.37
N TRP A 585 20.50 15.53 -16.40
CA TRP A 585 20.70 16.13 -17.71
C TRP A 585 20.70 17.67 -17.63
N ARG A 586 19.78 18.25 -16.86
CA ARG A 586 19.82 19.67 -16.51
C ARG A 586 20.74 19.87 -15.33
N THR A 587 21.56 20.93 -15.34
CA THR A 587 22.50 21.18 -14.24
C THR A 587 21.78 21.39 -12.92
N PRO A 588 21.98 20.52 -11.93
CA PRO A 588 21.30 20.61 -10.66
C PRO A 588 21.97 21.65 -9.73
N THR A 589 21.16 22.37 -8.97
CA THR A 589 21.63 23.37 -7.99
C THR A 589 20.89 23.22 -6.68
N TRP A 590 21.59 23.49 -5.57
CA TRP A 590 20.99 23.44 -4.23
C TRP A 590 20.04 24.62 -4.02
N ARG A 591 18.83 24.34 -3.56
CA ARG A 591 17.86 25.34 -3.10
C ARG A 591 18.02 25.52 -1.61
N GLU A 592 18.20 26.77 -1.19
CA GLU A 592 18.27 27.15 0.21
C GLU A 592 16.87 27.42 0.75
N TYR A 593 16.56 26.93 1.93
CA TYR A 593 15.35 27.25 2.66
C TYR A 593 15.65 28.08 3.90
N ASP A 594 14.72 28.98 4.25
CA ASP A 594 14.72 29.63 5.55
C ASP A 594 14.14 28.64 6.60
N PRO A 595 14.93 28.12 7.54
CA PRO A 595 14.45 27.18 8.54
C PRO A 595 13.38 27.77 9.48
N ALA A 596 13.19 29.11 9.49
CA ALA A 596 12.10 29.75 10.22
C ALA A 596 10.74 29.60 9.47
N VAL A 597 10.75 29.23 8.20
CA VAL A 597 9.58 29.20 7.31
C VAL A 597 9.28 27.78 6.86
N VAL A 598 10.29 26.95 6.59
CA VAL A 598 10.15 25.57 6.11
C VAL A 598 10.57 24.59 7.20
N SER A 599 9.74 23.58 7.46
CA SER A 599 10.16 22.47 8.31
C SER A 599 11.29 21.71 7.63
N THR A 600 12.47 21.73 8.24
CA THR A 600 13.66 21.04 7.73
C THR A 600 13.93 19.72 8.44
N ASN A 601 13.04 19.24 9.29
CA ASN A 601 13.25 18.08 10.17
C ASN A 601 14.57 18.17 10.94
N GLY A 602 14.97 19.39 11.34
CA GLY A 602 16.22 19.68 12.04
C GLY A 602 17.46 19.78 11.15
N MET A 603 17.35 19.60 9.84
CA MET A 603 18.46 19.77 8.88
C MET A 603 18.90 21.23 8.80
N VAL A 604 20.20 21.42 8.70
CA VAL A 604 20.84 22.75 8.60
C VAL A 604 21.37 23.02 7.19
N LYS A 605 21.86 21.97 6.52
CA LYS A 605 22.33 22.07 5.14
C LYS A 605 21.17 21.94 4.16
N PRO A 606 21.29 22.46 2.92
CA PRO A 606 20.31 22.22 1.87
C PRO A 606 20.08 20.74 1.63
N PHE A 607 18.82 20.38 1.35
CA PHE A 607 18.40 19.01 1.05
C PHE A 607 17.64 18.90 -0.27
N ASP A 608 17.32 20.02 -0.91
CA ASP A 608 16.58 20.12 -2.16
C ASP A 608 17.55 20.46 -3.30
N LEU A 609 17.74 19.50 -4.20
CA LEU A 609 18.62 19.61 -5.37
C LEU A 609 17.76 19.78 -6.63
N VAL A 610 17.67 21.01 -7.15
CA VAL A 610 16.72 21.41 -8.19
C VAL A 610 17.38 21.45 -9.56
N ALA A 611 16.78 20.83 -10.56
CA ALA A 611 17.18 20.84 -11.97
C ALA A 611 16.23 21.74 -12.78
N GLU A 612 16.53 23.03 -12.81
CA GLU A 612 15.75 24.07 -13.48
C GLU A 612 15.84 24.01 -15.01
N GLY A 613 14.87 24.61 -15.71
CA GLY A 613 14.94 24.88 -17.15
C GLY A 613 13.95 24.13 -18.01
N GLY A 614 12.98 23.44 -17.43
CA GLY A 614 11.88 22.77 -18.11
C GLY A 614 11.32 21.62 -17.31
N PRO A 615 10.10 21.15 -17.65
CA PRO A 615 9.42 20.07 -16.94
C PRO A 615 9.99 18.69 -17.31
N ASP A 616 10.74 18.59 -18.38
CA ASP A 616 11.37 17.36 -18.85
C ASP A 616 12.83 17.28 -18.38
N ASN A 617 13.25 16.11 -17.92
CA ASN A 617 14.61 15.86 -17.45
C ASN A 617 14.94 14.36 -17.51
N VAL A 618 16.22 14.05 -17.37
CA VAL A 618 16.74 12.70 -17.15
C VAL A 618 17.56 12.68 -15.88
N TRP A 619 17.24 11.75 -14.99
CA TRP A 619 18.08 11.43 -13.84
C TRP A 619 18.66 10.02 -14.01
N LEU A 620 19.97 9.88 -13.81
CA LEU A 620 20.67 8.61 -13.71
C LEU A 620 21.02 8.37 -12.24
N VAL A 621 20.92 7.14 -11.82
CA VAL A 621 21.26 6.73 -10.45
C VAL A 621 22.24 5.58 -10.50
N GLU A 622 23.23 5.60 -9.63
CA GLU A 622 24.14 4.49 -9.38
C GLU A 622 24.33 4.34 -7.88
N VAL A 623 24.20 3.12 -7.37
CA VAL A 623 24.53 2.81 -5.99
C VAL A 623 25.72 1.87 -5.90
N GLY A 624 26.45 1.93 -4.80
CA GLY A 624 27.61 1.08 -4.57
C GLY A 624 28.08 1.10 -3.13
N SER A 625 29.11 0.35 -2.84
CA SER A 625 29.67 0.26 -1.51
C SER A 625 31.20 0.08 -1.55
N ASP A 626 31.83 0.18 -0.39
CA ASP A 626 33.27 -0.04 -0.21
C ASP A 626 33.72 -1.50 -0.49
N SER A 627 32.75 -2.43 -0.65
CA SER A 627 33.02 -3.77 -1.17
C SER A 627 33.50 -3.75 -2.63
N GLY A 628 33.05 -2.75 -3.42
CA GLY A 628 33.44 -2.54 -4.82
C GLY A 628 34.62 -1.59 -5.02
N GLY A 629 35.06 -0.88 -3.97
CA GLY A 629 36.15 0.08 -4.03
C GLY A 629 35.92 1.32 -3.16
N THR A 630 36.89 2.22 -3.08
CA THR A 630 36.77 3.47 -2.32
C THR A 630 35.78 4.43 -2.99
N LEU A 631 35.32 5.46 -2.25
CA LEU A 631 34.51 6.54 -2.82
C LEU A 631 35.25 7.24 -3.99
N ASP A 632 36.57 7.39 -3.90
CA ASP A 632 37.36 8.01 -4.97
C ASP A 632 37.36 7.11 -6.24
N ASP A 633 37.45 5.79 -6.09
CA ASP A 633 37.33 4.83 -7.19
C ASP A 633 35.93 4.89 -7.83
N PHE A 634 34.87 4.94 -7.01
CA PHE A 634 33.51 5.08 -7.47
C PHE A 634 33.28 6.37 -8.25
N VAL A 635 33.73 7.52 -7.72
CA VAL A 635 33.65 8.82 -8.40
C VAL A 635 34.45 8.80 -9.73
N ALA A 636 35.64 8.22 -9.71
CA ALA A 636 36.47 8.11 -10.92
C ALA A 636 35.77 7.25 -12.00
N ALA A 637 35.15 6.16 -11.63
CA ALA A 637 34.38 5.32 -12.55
C ALA A 637 33.17 6.05 -13.15
N LEU A 638 32.37 6.73 -12.34
CA LEU A 638 31.22 7.54 -12.78
C LEU A 638 31.60 8.64 -13.76
N THR A 639 32.77 9.28 -13.55
CA THR A 639 33.24 10.44 -14.34
C THR A 639 34.17 10.06 -15.48
N ALA A 640 34.42 8.76 -15.69
CA ALA A 640 35.30 8.28 -16.77
C ALA A 640 34.76 8.61 -18.18
N ALA A 641 33.41 8.68 -18.31
CA ALA A 641 32.74 9.09 -19.54
C ALA A 641 31.50 9.91 -19.19
N GLU A 642 31.26 10.99 -19.94
CA GLU A 642 30.03 11.78 -19.80
C GLU A 642 28.83 11.00 -20.35
N PRO A 643 27.68 10.95 -19.62
CA PRO A 643 26.45 10.42 -20.17
C PRO A 643 25.99 11.16 -21.43
N SER A 644 25.58 10.42 -22.44
CA SER A 644 25.03 10.97 -23.69
C SER A 644 23.51 11.01 -23.58
N VAL A 645 22.94 12.21 -23.56
CA VAL A 645 21.48 12.41 -23.57
C VAL A 645 21.11 13.31 -24.73
N VAL A 646 20.29 12.79 -25.63
CA VAL A 646 19.75 13.53 -26.78
C VAL A 646 18.25 13.71 -26.56
N ARG A 647 17.77 14.96 -26.73
CA ARG A 647 16.34 15.32 -26.68
C ARG A 647 15.90 15.80 -28.05
N ASP A 648 14.94 15.12 -28.67
CA ASP A 648 14.33 15.49 -29.95
C ASP A 648 12.80 15.40 -29.88
N GLU A 649 12.11 15.45 -31.04
CA GLU A 649 10.65 15.38 -31.14
C GLU A 649 10.07 14.04 -30.66
N SER A 650 10.84 12.96 -30.70
CA SER A 650 10.44 11.62 -30.24
C SER A 650 10.63 11.40 -28.73
N GLY A 651 11.29 12.32 -28.05
CA GLY A 651 11.61 12.23 -26.63
C GLY A 651 13.11 12.19 -26.36
N PHE A 652 13.49 11.53 -25.29
CA PHE A 652 14.88 11.33 -24.90
C PHE A 652 15.45 10.03 -25.44
N THR A 653 16.74 10.08 -25.76
CA THR A 653 17.61 8.90 -25.93
C THR A 653 18.81 9.05 -25.01
N VAL A 654 19.04 8.05 -24.18
CA VAL A 654 20.07 8.02 -23.13
C VAL A 654 21.01 6.88 -23.40
N SER A 655 22.32 7.15 -23.34
CA SER A 655 23.37 6.15 -23.35
C SER A 655 24.49 6.57 -22.38
N TRP A 656 24.88 5.69 -21.47
CA TRP A 656 25.96 5.96 -20.53
C TRP A 656 26.63 4.67 -20.06
N THR A 657 27.83 4.79 -19.50
CA THR A 657 28.57 3.64 -18.97
C THR A 657 28.43 3.61 -17.45
N SER A 658 27.59 2.71 -16.96
CA SER A 658 27.42 2.43 -15.53
C SER A 658 28.63 1.67 -14.99
N PRO A 659 29.20 2.05 -13.84
CA PRO A 659 30.22 1.29 -13.16
C PRO A 659 29.86 -0.16 -12.85
N SER A 660 28.60 -0.43 -12.52
CA SER A 660 28.12 -1.76 -12.12
C SER A 660 27.54 -2.59 -13.28
N ALA A 661 26.94 -1.94 -14.31
CA ALA A 661 26.18 -2.62 -15.35
C ALA A 661 26.81 -2.54 -16.77
N GLY A 662 27.87 -1.74 -16.98
CA GLY A 662 28.44 -1.50 -18.31
C GLY A 662 27.60 -0.52 -19.13
N ILE A 663 27.44 -0.75 -20.44
CA ILE A 663 26.70 0.15 -21.33
C ILE A 663 25.18 0.04 -21.04
N VAL A 664 24.58 1.18 -20.70
CA VAL A 664 23.15 1.32 -20.45
C VAL A 664 22.55 2.20 -21.55
N ASP A 665 21.59 1.67 -22.30
CA ASP A 665 20.83 2.40 -23.30
C ASP A 665 19.34 2.39 -22.97
N PHE A 666 18.70 3.57 -22.99
CA PHE A 666 17.27 3.72 -22.73
C PHE A 666 16.73 4.94 -23.48
N SER A 667 15.40 4.95 -23.71
CA SER A 667 14.78 6.10 -24.38
C SER A 667 13.34 6.30 -23.91
N SER A 668 12.67 7.36 -24.33
CA SER A 668 11.26 7.62 -24.02
C SER A 668 10.30 6.56 -24.57
N THR A 669 10.70 5.76 -25.56
CA THR A 669 9.82 4.78 -26.23
C THR A 669 10.49 3.44 -26.58
N GLY A 670 11.82 3.34 -26.45
CA GLY A 670 12.58 2.12 -26.82
C GLY A 670 12.73 1.13 -25.66
N PRO A 671 13.36 -0.03 -25.91
CA PRO A 671 13.68 -0.98 -24.86
C PRO A 671 14.76 -0.44 -23.91
N PHE A 672 14.85 -1.05 -22.73
CA PHE A 672 15.97 -0.85 -21.82
C PHE A 672 17.02 -1.91 -22.08
N LEU A 673 18.23 -1.48 -22.41
CA LEU A 673 19.32 -2.37 -22.82
C LEU A 673 20.49 -2.27 -21.84
N ILE A 674 21.04 -3.40 -21.46
CA ILE A 674 22.31 -3.52 -20.72
C ILE A 674 23.29 -4.30 -21.61
N GLU A 675 24.40 -3.68 -21.96
CA GLU A 675 25.38 -4.27 -22.92
C GLU A 675 24.74 -4.74 -24.24
N GLY A 676 23.64 -4.10 -24.65
CA GLY A 676 22.84 -4.43 -25.83
C GLY A 676 21.78 -5.51 -25.63
N ASP A 677 21.69 -6.14 -24.46
CA ASP A 677 20.69 -7.14 -24.11
C ASP A 677 19.47 -6.46 -23.49
N GLU A 678 18.27 -6.76 -24.03
CA GLU A 678 17.01 -6.19 -23.55
C GLU A 678 16.64 -6.70 -22.16
N GLN A 679 16.32 -5.77 -21.27
CA GLN A 679 15.85 -6.05 -19.92
C GLN A 679 14.33 -5.88 -19.86
N GLN A 680 13.66 -6.78 -19.14
CA GLN A 680 12.21 -6.77 -18.94
C GLN A 680 11.80 -5.59 -18.02
N LEU A 681 10.76 -4.84 -18.42
CA LEU A 681 10.19 -3.73 -17.66
C LEU A 681 8.75 -3.97 -17.22
N ALA A 682 8.10 -5.02 -17.74
CA ALA A 682 6.70 -5.34 -17.48
C ALA A 682 6.50 -6.85 -17.45
N ASP A 683 5.28 -7.29 -17.11
CA ASP A 683 4.89 -8.72 -17.09
C ASP A 683 5.74 -9.57 -16.14
N PHE A 684 6.15 -8.99 -15.00
CA PHE A 684 6.85 -9.74 -13.97
C PHE A 684 5.97 -10.85 -13.39
N PRO A 685 6.57 -11.91 -12.79
CA PRO A 685 5.85 -12.79 -11.88
C PRO A 685 5.20 -11.99 -10.74
N ARG A 686 4.24 -12.57 -10.02
CA ARG A 686 3.69 -11.93 -8.83
C ARG A 686 4.80 -11.59 -7.82
N HIS A 687 5.75 -12.49 -7.65
CA HIS A 687 6.96 -12.29 -6.85
C HIS A 687 8.10 -13.14 -7.40
N GLU A 688 9.27 -12.57 -7.54
CA GLU A 688 10.51 -13.28 -7.87
C GLU A 688 11.65 -12.72 -7.03
N SER A 689 12.30 -13.60 -6.31
CA SER A 689 13.39 -13.27 -5.39
C SER A 689 14.34 -14.44 -5.21
N PRO A 690 15.50 -14.27 -4.54
CA PRO A 690 16.36 -15.39 -4.18
C PRO A 690 15.69 -16.44 -3.29
N TRP A 691 14.61 -16.06 -2.60
CA TRP A 691 13.89 -16.91 -1.65
C TRP A 691 12.79 -17.75 -2.31
N GLY A 692 12.36 -17.40 -3.52
CA GLY A 692 11.37 -18.14 -4.31
C GLY A 692 10.76 -17.34 -5.42
N GLY A 693 9.95 -18.02 -6.24
CA GLY A 693 9.20 -17.43 -7.34
C GLY A 693 7.72 -17.82 -7.26
N ILE A 694 6.86 -16.83 -7.51
CA ILE A 694 5.41 -16.99 -7.51
C ILE A 694 4.90 -16.39 -8.81
N GLU A 695 4.25 -17.21 -9.62
CA GLU A 695 3.69 -16.79 -10.90
C GLU A 695 2.52 -15.82 -10.71
N HIS A 696 2.30 -14.95 -11.69
CA HIS A 696 1.16 -14.05 -11.68
C HIS A 696 -0.16 -14.82 -11.65
N LEU A 697 -1.11 -14.41 -10.82
CA LEU A 697 -2.38 -15.07 -10.53
C LEU A 697 -2.24 -16.47 -9.90
N SER A 698 -1.07 -16.78 -9.33
CA SER A 698 -0.90 -18.00 -8.55
C SER A 698 -1.44 -17.80 -7.13
N ARG A 699 -2.20 -18.79 -6.68
CA ARG A 699 -2.69 -18.88 -5.30
C ARG A 699 -1.84 -19.78 -4.43
N GLN A 700 -0.69 -20.21 -4.94
CA GLN A 700 0.25 -21.08 -4.24
C GLN A 700 1.57 -20.35 -4.04
N TYR A 701 1.90 -20.09 -2.80
CA TYR A 701 3.09 -19.39 -2.37
C TYR A 701 4.05 -20.35 -1.69
N ASN A 702 5.34 -20.27 -2.02
CA ASN A 702 6.38 -21.06 -1.37
C ASN A 702 7.69 -20.27 -1.37
N LEU A 703 8.14 -19.83 -0.20
CA LEU A 703 9.39 -19.11 -0.01
C LEU A 703 10.26 -19.84 1.02
N THR A 704 11.57 -19.82 0.78
CA THR A 704 12.58 -20.41 1.68
C THR A 704 13.70 -19.40 1.89
N ALA A 705 14.02 -19.10 3.14
CA ALA A 705 15.20 -18.31 3.52
C ALA A 705 15.87 -19.00 4.72
N GLY A 706 17.18 -18.94 4.80
CA GLY A 706 17.94 -19.62 5.85
C GLY A 706 17.60 -21.10 5.95
N ASN A 707 17.00 -21.49 7.06
CA ASN A 707 16.55 -22.87 7.32
C ASN A 707 15.01 -22.99 7.37
N SER A 708 14.30 -21.92 7.07
CA SER A 708 12.84 -21.83 7.26
C SER A 708 12.13 -21.80 5.93
N THR A 709 10.93 -22.36 5.90
CA THR A 709 10.04 -22.38 4.72
C THR A 709 8.64 -21.92 5.13
N TRP A 710 8.04 -21.11 4.29
CA TRP A 710 6.63 -20.73 4.36
C TRP A 710 5.93 -21.12 3.05
N SER A 711 4.76 -21.75 3.18
CA SER A 711 3.93 -22.15 2.05
C SER A 711 2.45 -21.92 2.38
N ASN A 712 1.79 -21.17 1.52
CA ASN A 712 0.34 -20.94 1.58
C ASN A 712 -0.32 -21.39 0.28
N ASP A 713 -1.40 -22.17 0.40
CA ASP A 713 -2.29 -22.51 -0.70
C ASP A 713 -3.65 -21.85 -0.44
N PHE A 714 -3.95 -20.77 -1.17
CA PHE A 714 -5.15 -19.98 -1.00
C PHE A 714 -6.41 -20.63 -1.63
N ASP A 715 -6.26 -21.63 -2.51
CA ASP A 715 -7.40 -22.42 -2.99
C ASP A 715 -7.83 -23.46 -1.94
N ALA A 716 -6.87 -24.07 -1.26
CA ALA A 716 -7.12 -25.05 -0.19
C ALA A 716 -7.23 -24.40 1.19
N MET A 717 -6.99 -23.11 1.32
CA MET A 717 -6.89 -22.35 2.59
C MET A 717 -5.97 -23.06 3.59
N THR A 718 -4.78 -23.46 3.15
CA THR A 718 -3.79 -24.11 4.00
C THR A 718 -2.55 -23.25 4.18
N ARG A 719 -2.13 -23.09 5.44
CA ARG A 719 -0.94 -22.39 5.88
C ARG A 719 0.07 -23.39 6.43
N THR A 720 1.28 -23.42 5.89
CA THR A 720 2.36 -24.30 6.36
C THR A 720 3.63 -23.50 6.60
N VAL A 721 4.27 -23.72 7.75
CA VAL A 721 5.57 -23.16 8.12
C VAL A 721 6.47 -24.26 8.67
N SER A 722 7.78 -24.22 8.40
CA SER A 722 8.73 -25.23 8.86
C SER A 722 10.13 -24.65 9.05
#